data_d0190331d77580f169320510d01c882b
#
_entry.id   d0190331d77580f169320510d01c882b
#
_cell.length_a   1.000
_cell.length_b   1.000
_cell.length_c   1.000
_cell.angle_alpha   90.00
_cell.angle_beta   90.00
_cell.angle_gamma   90.00
#
_symmetry.space_group_name_H-M   'P 1'
#
loop_
_entity.id
_entity.type
_entity.pdbx_description
1 polymer ?
#
loop_
_entity_poly.entity_id
_entity_poly.type
_entity_poly.pdbx_seq_one_letter_code
_entity_poly.pdbx_strand_id
1 'polypeptide(L)'
;MTHDYHQIAMDSSQKNKPSPCHIALFISLQFSTFVVPISIAQAEEVVDESMTVYGEANRVYAAGKVSHASNIGMLGDKNFMETPFNTIGYTEKHIQDQQARDISDVISASDPSVFTSGETGLNKESFKIRGFNSDISDVMLNGLYGIAPYYRTSPEMYQRIDVLKGPASLLNGMPPNGSVGGTINLVTKRAQETPITSFTGSYLSDTQFGGHIDIGRRFGTNEEFGIRFNGAFKDGDTAINNQSNKTQLASLSLDWRNDIAFLEADFYYSTERVEGANRGLSIASGLKIPSPPLSDTLLTPSWAYNDSEDKGMMIRGELSVSDSVTVYSALGGSRTDFHSNVPQRIKIIDNEGNLEVSLGSVKLENKRTSGEIGVRSNFDTGPVEHHLVLNSTYFREDKNDSPTGNNNPAPWNSNIYDPVWGPENSVYDNYYGLPIDSTQVSYGIADTLSFVDGKYQITLGLRYQSIDYESGIIMNGMSLPTTKFKESTYTPALAALYKVSSSVSLYGNYTEGLTNGKTAGSSAANAGEAFEPQKTKQTEAGVKLDLDGFAHTFSLFEIKKPNGYQDPDTNIFSFGGEQRNRGIEWGFYGTLSKDYTLIGGIAYTDAEITKATDVTEEGKQATKLPDLQAKLALEWNLPAMRDLTLIGQANYMSEQYIDAQNTQALPAQTILDLGARYNSKIAETSVVWRLSVNNVLDEDYWTTTHYADLALGAPRTVMLSATADF
;
A
#
# COMPACT_ATOMS: atom_id res chain seq x y z
N MET A 1 -27.08 63.30 -23.09
CA MET A 1 -25.89 63.82 -22.37
C MET A 1 -24.92 62.69 -22.22
N THR A 2 -23.90 62.73 -23.02
CA THR A 2 -22.76 61.81 -23.16
C THR A 2 -21.86 61.91 -21.96
N HIS A 3 -21.43 60.76 -21.41
CA HIS A 3 -20.20 60.70 -20.63
C HIS A 3 -19.43 59.42 -20.96
N ASP A 4 -18.21 59.68 -21.39
CA ASP A 4 -17.17 58.74 -21.78
C ASP A 4 -16.71 57.85 -20.61
N TYR A 5 -16.49 56.55 -20.90
CA TYR A 5 -15.72 55.67 -20.04
C TYR A 5 -14.33 55.43 -20.64
N HIS A 6 -13.32 55.92 -19.96
CA HIS A 6 -11.92 55.63 -20.21
C HIS A 6 -11.64 54.15 -19.90
N GLN A 7 -11.12 53.43 -20.89
CA GLN A 7 -10.45 52.13 -20.74
C GLN A 7 -9.10 52.34 -20.05
N ILE A 8 -8.94 51.73 -18.89
CA ILE A 8 -7.61 51.47 -18.30
C ILE A 8 -7.23 50.04 -18.63
N ALA A 9 -6.24 49.90 -19.49
CA ALA A 9 -5.58 48.62 -19.76
C ALA A 9 -4.78 48.20 -18.54
N MET A 10 -5.12 47.08 -17.92
CA MET A 10 -4.25 46.40 -16.95
C MET A 10 -3.34 45.43 -17.68
N ASP A 11 -2.06 45.69 -17.56
CA ASP A 11 -0.95 44.85 -18.01
C ASP A 11 -0.92 43.55 -17.21
N SER A 12 -1.20 42.42 -17.87
CA SER A 12 -1.13 41.11 -17.26
C SER A 12 0.31 40.61 -17.31
N SER A 13 1.05 40.80 -16.23
CA SER A 13 2.34 40.12 -16.04
C SER A 13 2.14 38.59 -16.00
N GLN A 14 2.46 37.92 -17.08
CA GLN A 14 2.57 36.48 -17.13
C GLN A 14 3.63 36.02 -16.13
N LYS A 15 3.21 35.35 -15.07
CA LYS A 15 4.12 34.54 -14.26
C LYS A 15 4.50 33.29 -15.07
N ASN A 16 5.74 33.25 -15.53
CA ASN A 16 6.36 32.11 -16.19
C ASN A 16 6.35 30.89 -15.25
N LYS A 17 5.47 29.93 -15.49
CA LYS A 17 5.62 28.60 -14.94
C LYS A 17 6.78 27.90 -15.63
N PRO A 18 7.74 27.28 -14.91
CA PRO A 18 8.80 26.52 -15.56
C PRO A 18 8.21 25.32 -16.31
N SER A 19 8.53 25.18 -17.58
CA SER A 19 8.09 24.05 -18.40
C SER A 19 8.87 22.78 -18.02
N PRO A 20 8.35 21.56 -18.26
CA PRO A 20 9.03 20.29 -17.98
C PRO A 20 10.42 20.17 -18.62
N CYS A 21 10.70 20.90 -19.70
CA CYS A 21 12.00 20.92 -20.37
C CYS A 21 13.14 21.51 -19.52
N HIS A 22 12.85 22.36 -18.53
CA HIS A 22 13.91 22.95 -17.71
C HIS A 22 14.45 21.99 -16.65
N ILE A 23 13.66 21.00 -16.23
CA ILE A 23 14.10 19.96 -15.28
C ILE A 23 15.06 18.98 -15.97
N ALA A 24 14.77 18.60 -17.22
CA ALA A 24 15.66 17.74 -18.00
C ALA A 24 17.01 18.42 -18.31
N LEU A 25 17.04 19.75 -18.45
CA LEU A 25 18.25 20.53 -18.73
C LEU A 25 19.15 20.67 -17.48
N PHE A 26 18.56 20.73 -16.28
CA PHE A 26 19.35 20.78 -15.03
C PHE A 26 20.05 19.45 -14.71
N ILE A 27 19.43 18.33 -15.05
CA ILE A 27 20.05 17.00 -14.87
C ILE A 27 21.17 16.78 -15.88
N SER A 28 21.03 17.25 -17.14
CA SER A 28 22.05 17.11 -18.17
C SER A 28 23.29 18.01 -17.95
N LEU A 29 23.18 19.13 -17.23
CA LEU A 29 24.32 20.04 -16.99
C LEU A 29 25.24 19.58 -15.84
N GLN A 30 24.75 18.71 -14.93
CA GLN A 30 25.59 18.15 -13.85
C GLN A 30 26.43 16.95 -14.30
N PHE A 31 26.05 16.28 -15.39
CA PHE A 31 26.82 15.14 -15.93
C PHE A 31 28.01 15.52 -16.82
N SER A 32 28.16 16.78 -17.23
CA SER A 32 29.16 17.18 -18.22
C SER A 32 30.54 17.57 -17.65
N THR A 33 30.80 17.46 -16.34
CA THR A 33 32.06 17.90 -15.73
C THR A 33 32.95 16.83 -15.09
N PHE A 34 32.60 15.54 -15.21
CA PHE A 34 33.47 14.47 -14.72
C PHE A 34 33.73 13.42 -15.81
N VAL A 35 34.69 13.70 -16.70
CA VAL A 35 35.32 12.67 -17.52
C VAL A 35 36.65 12.30 -16.86
N VAL A 36 36.65 11.18 -16.14
CA VAL A 36 37.86 10.51 -15.66
C VAL A 36 38.26 9.47 -16.72
N PRO A 37 39.49 9.44 -17.20
CA PRO A 37 39.92 8.40 -18.14
C PRO A 37 39.97 7.04 -17.43
N ILE A 38 39.13 6.10 -17.83
CA ILE A 38 39.08 4.74 -17.31
C ILE A 38 40.16 3.93 -18.03
N SER A 39 41.17 3.46 -17.30
CA SER A 39 42.09 2.41 -17.75
C SER A 39 41.38 1.05 -17.58
N ILE A 40 41.18 0.33 -18.68
CA ILE A 40 40.61 -1.01 -18.66
C ILE A 40 41.67 -1.97 -18.10
N ALA A 41 41.50 -2.41 -16.87
CA ALA A 41 42.20 -3.57 -16.31
C ALA A 41 41.34 -4.80 -16.53
N GLN A 42 41.93 -5.91 -16.93
CA GLN A 42 41.25 -7.21 -17.07
C GLN A 42 40.75 -7.66 -15.70
N ALA A 43 39.45 -7.95 -15.61
CA ALA A 43 38.82 -8.41 -14.40
C ALA A 43 39.05 -9.92 -14.17
N GLU A 44 39.50 -10.28 -12.99
CA GLU A 44 39.24 -11.58 -12.40
C GLU A 44 37.75 -11.65 -12.01
N GLU A 45 37.18 -12.83 -12.09
CA GLU A 45 35.74 -13.12 -11.83
C GLU A 45 35.37 -12.74 -10.39
N VAL A 46 34.92 -11.51 -10.19
CA VAL A 46 34.34 -11.03 -8.94
C VAL A 46 32.83 -11.24 -9.05
N VAL A 47 32.28 -12.07 -8.19
CA VAL A 47 30.82 -12.24 -8.04
C VAL A 47 30.27 -10.93 -7.49
N ASP A 48 29.58 -10.17 -8.33
CA ASP A 48 28.96 -8.89 -7.99
C ASP A 48 27.84 -9.11 -6.96
N GLU A 49 27.89 -8.40 -5.82
CA GLU A 49 26.86 -8.48 -4.78
C GLU A 49 25.46 -8.09 -5.31
N SER A 50 25.35 -7.22 -6.32
CA SER A 50 24.08 -6.90 -6.96
C SER A 50 23.51 -8.10 -7.74
N MET A 51 24.36 -8.89 -8.39
CA MET A 51 23.97 -10.17 -9.01
C MET A 51 23.73 -11.26 -7.97
N THR A 52 24.42 -11.25 -6.84
CA THR A 52 24.18 -12.14 -5.69
C THR A 52 22.81 -11.87 -5.09
N VAL A 53 22.40 -10.60 -4.95
CA VAL A 53 21.05 -10.22 -4.49
C VAL A 53 19.97 -10.69 -5.47
N TYR A 54 20.16 -10.60 -6.78
CA TYR A 54 19.24 -11.19 -7.75
C TYR A 54 19.19 -12.73 -7.66
N GLY A 55 20.30 -13.39 -7.43
CA GLY A 55 20.37 -14.84 -7.22
C GLY A 55 19.75 -15.29 -5.89
N GLU A 56 19.92 -14.52 -4.82
CA GLU A 56 19.31 -14.78 -3.50
C GLU A 56 17.84 -14.39 -3.45
N ALA A 57 17.43 -13.33 -4.13
CA ALA A 57 16.01 -12.96 -4.26
C ALA A 57 15.18 -14.05 -4.97
N ASN A 58 15.81 -14.94 -5.72
CA ASN A 58 15.16 -16.10 -6.32
C ASN A 58 15.00 -17.29 -5.35
N ARG A 59 15.61 -17.26 -4.16
CA ARG A 59 15.28 -18.25 -3.13
C ARG A 59 13.93 -17.92 -2.54
N VAL A 60 13.11 -18.94 -2.29
CA VAL A 60 11.73 -18.81 -1.85
C VAL A 60 11.40 -19.76 -0.73
N TYR A 61 10.53 -19.35 0.16
CA TYR A 61 9.93 -20.19 1.21
C TYR A 61 8.53 -20.63 0.82
N ALA A 62 7.95 -21.50 1.64
CA ALA A 62 6.54 -21.90 1.55
C ALA A 62 6.15 -22.34 0.13
N ALA A 63 6.94 -23.25 -0.45
CA ALA A 63 6.75 -23.80 -1.80
C ALA A 63 6.66 -22.70 -2.89
N GLY A 64 7.44 -21.65 -2.75
CA GLY A 64 7.52 -20.56 -3.74
C GLY A 64 6.63 -19.37 -3.48
N LYS A 65 5.96 -19.27 -2.33
CA LYS A 65 4.97 -18.21 -2.02
C LYS A 65 5.55 -16.99 -1.31
N VAL A 66 6.65 -17.17 -0.58
CA VAL A 66 7.30 -16.08 0.16
C VAL A 66 8.75 -15.95 -0.31
N SER A 67 9.16 -14.72 -0.61
CA SER A 67 10.52 -14.39 -1.04
C SER A 67 11.49 -14.49 0.13
N HIS A 68 12.73 -14.91 -0.15
CA HIS A 68 13.82 -14.90 0.80
C HIS A 68 14.34 -13.50 1.11
N ALA A 69 14.17 -12.55 0.20
CA ALA A 69 14.57 -11.16 0.34
C ALA A 69 13.37 -10.22 0.11
N SER A 70 13.43 -9.05 0.75
CA SER A 70 12.45 -7.97 0.61
C SER A 70 13.16 -6.64 0.42
N ASN A 71 12.52 -5.72 -0.28
CA ASN A 71 13.03 -4.35 -0.42
C ASN A 71 12.87 -3.58 0.89
N ILE A 72 13.95 -2.97 1.36
CA ILE A 72 13.98 -2.12 2.55
C ILE A 72 14.43 -0.68 2.19
N GLY A 73 13.89 -0.13 1.12
CA GLY A 73 14.10 1.24 0.68
C GLY A 73 15.54 1.50 0.23
N MET A 74 16.15 2.60 0.67
CA MET A 74 17.49 3.01 0.24
C MET A 74 18.59 1.96 0.48
N LEU A 75 18.38 1.03 1.43
CA LEU A 75 19.31 -0.06 1.72
C LEU A 75 19.21 -1.21 0.70
N GLY A 76 18.24 -1.15 -0.24
CA GLY A 76 18.03 -2.15 -1.29
C GLY A 76 17.32 -3.41 -0.80
N ASP A 77 17.40 -4.48 -1.61
CA ASP A 77 16.86 -5.78 -1.25
C ASP A 77 17.80 -6.47 -0.24
N LYS A 78 17.25 -6.97 0.85
CA LYS A 78 17.98 -7.66 1.91
C LYS A 78 17.33 -8.99 2.24
N ASN A 79 18.19 -9.98 2.50
CA ASN A 79 17.79 -11.29 2.98
C ASN A 79 17.03 -11.18 4.31
N PHE A 80 16.00 -12.00 4.45
CA PHE A 80 15.20 -12.12 5.68
C PHE A 80 16.04 -12.19 6.96
N MET A 81 17.05 -13.08 7.01
CA MET A 81 17.90 -13.30 8.19
C MET A 81 18.89 -12.15 8.47
N GLU A 82 19.11 -11.27 7.50
CA GLU A 82 20.09 -10.17 7.56
C GLU A 82 19.45 -8.78 7.71
N THR A 83 18.12 -8.75 7.77
CA THR A 83 17.36 -7.52 7.89
C THR A 83 16.99 -7.24 9.35
N PRO A 84 17.42 -6.09 9.96
CA PRO A 84 17.07 -5.74 11.34
C PRO A 84 15.67 -5.11 11.45
N PHE A 85 14.75 -5.52 10.59
CA PHE A 85 13.35 -5.07 10.50
C PHE A 85 12.43 -6.28 10.27
N ASN A 86 11.16 -6.17 10.67
CA ASN A 86 10.14 -7.17 10.35
C ASN A 86 9.64 -6.92 8.92
N THR A 87 9.94 -7.84 8.01
CA THR A 87 9.58 -7.76 6.59
C THR A 87 9.08 -9.09 6.08
N ILE A 88 8.22 -9.05 5.06
CA ILE A 88 7.80 -10.22 4.29
C ILE A 88 7.57 -9.82 2.83
N GLY A 89 7.95 -10.68 1.88
CA GLY A 89 7.72 -10.50 0.44
C GLY A 89 6.84 -11.62 -0.11
N TYR A 90 5.62 -11.32 -0.55
CA TYR A 90 4.70 -12.25 -1.19
C TYR A 90 4.97 -12.32 -2.69
N THR A 91 5.19 -13.52 -3.22
CA THR A 91 5.57 -13.73 -4.62
C THR A 91 4.36 -13.77 -5.56
N GLU A 92 4.62 -13.70 -6.87
CA GLU A 92 3.61 -13.92 -7.93
C GLU A 92 2.83 -15.23 -7.73
N LYS A 93 3.50 -16.30 -7.29
CA LYS A 93 2.84 -17.58 -7.00
C LYS A 93 1.81 -17.46 -5.89
N HIS A 94 2.10 -16.71 -4.83
CA HIS A 94 1.15 -16.47 -3.75
C HIS A 94 -0.06 -15.68 -4.27
N ILE A 95 0.18 -14.61 -5.04
CA ILE A 95 -0.87 -13.79 -5.67
C ILE A 95 -1.82 -14.64 -6.52
N GLN A 96 -1.25 -15.51 -7.36
CA GLN A 96 -2.03 -16.41 -8.25
C GLN A 96 -2.79 -17.48 -7.46
N ASP A 97 -2.16 -18.11 -6.46
CA ASP A 97 -2.77 -19.19 -5.69
C ASP A 97 -3.90 -18.70 -4.78
N GLN A 98 -3.84 -17.44 -4.32
CA GLN A 98 -4.94 -16.78 -3.62
C GLN A 98 -6.07 -16.32 -4.57
N GLN A 99 -5.88 -16.36 -5.90
CA GLN A 99 -6.78 -15.79 -6.88
C GLN A 99 -7.16 -14.34 -6.50
N ALA A 100 -6.17 -13.58 -6.04
CA ALA A 100 -6.34 -12.27 -5.45
C ALA A 100 -6.99 -11.28 -6.44
N ARG A 101 -7.97 -10.51 -5.97
CA ARG A 101 -8.67 -9.47 -6.74
C ARG A 101 -7.94 -8.15 -6.70
N ASP A 102 -7.25 -7.91 -5.57
CA ASP A 102 -6.45 -6.72 -5.29
C ASP A 102 -5.28 -7.09 -4.35
N ILE A 103 -4.45 -6.12 -3.97
CA ILE A 103 -3.32 -6.39 -3.07
C ILE A 103 -3.75 -6.58 -1.61
N SER A 104 -4.93 -6.08 -1.24
CA SER A 104 -5.50 -6.30 0.09
C SER A 104 -5.76 -7.77 0.34
N ASP A 105 -6.30 -8.48 -0.65
CA ASP A 105 -6.55 -9.93 -0.58
C ASP A 105 -5.24 -10.71 -0.34
N VAL A 106 -4.13 -10.28 -0.99
CA VAL A 106 -2.82 -10.94 -0.84
C VAL A 106 -2.27 -10.81 0.57
N ILE A 107 -2.22 -9.58 1.07
CA ILE A 107 -1.53 -9.28 2.33
C ILE A 107 -2.38 -9.70 3.53
N SER A 108 -3.67 -9.37 3.51
CA SER A 108 -4.55 -9.65 4.65
C SER A 108 -4.86 -11.13 4.85
N ALA A 109 -4.70 -11.95 3.82
CA ALA A 109 -4.92 -13.38 3.92
C ALA A 109 -3.92 -14.11 4.85
N SER A 110 -2.70 -13.61 4.97
CA SER A 110 -1.59 -14.36 5.56
C SER A 110 -0.84 -13.61 6.67
N ASP A 111 -0.83 -12.27 6.68
CA ASP A 111 -0.11 -11.49 7.69
C ASP A 111 -1.00 -11.16 8.89
N PRO A 112 -0.69 -11.67 10.10
CA PRO A 112 -1.52 -11.44 11.28
C PRO A 112 -1.48 -9.99 11.81
N SER A 113 -0.47 -9.20 11.44
CA SER A 113 -0.34 -7.80 11.86
C SER A 113 -0.99 -6.82 10.88
N VAL A 114 -1.51 -7.34 9.76
CA VAL A 114 -2.19 -6.56 8.73
C VAL A 114 -3.64 -7.00 8.64
N PHE A 115 -4.55 -6.05 8.67
CA PHE A 115 -5.91 -6.30 8.25
C PHE A 115 -6.40 -5.20 7.31
N THR A 116 -7.33 -5.55 6.46
CA THR A 116 -8.01 -4.61 5.59
C THR A 116 -9.33 -4.25 6.21
N SER A 117 -9.73 -3.02 6.07
CA SER A 117 -11.04 -2.56 6.44
C SER A 117 -11.81 -2.27 5.16
N GLY A 118 -12.87 -3.02 4.97
CA GLY A 118 -13.76 -2.80 3.85
C GLY A 118 -14.09 -4.07 3.08
N GLU A 119 -15.15 -3.96 2.35
CA GLU A 119 -15.77 -4.99 1.55
C GLU A 119 -15.48 -4.78 0.06
N THR A 120 -15.87 -5.73 -0.75
CA THR A 120 -15.95 -5.59 -2.20
C THR A 120 -16.83 -4.38 -2.56
N GLY A 121 -16.34 -3.53 -3.45
CA GLY A 121 -17.09 -2.36 -3.93
C GLY A 121 -16.82 -1.05 -3.20
N LEU A 122 -15.95 -1.04 -2.18
CA LEU A 122 -15.39 0.21 -1.68
C LEU A 122 -14.50 0.85 -2.74
N ASN A 123 -14.44 2.18 -2.74
CA ASN A 123 -13.66 2.92 -3.74
C ASN A 123 -12.14 2.83 -3.54
N LYS A 124 -11.66 2.32 -2.41
CA LYS A 124 -10.26 2.39 -2.03
C LYS A 124 -9.84 1.17 -1.24
N GLU A 125 -8.70 0.60 -1.60
CA GLU A 125 -8.01 -0.34 -0.74
C GLU A 125 -7.43 0.38 0.47
N SER A 126 -7.60 -0.18 1.64
CA SER A 126 -7.01 0.35 2.86
C SER A 126 -6.48 -0.77 3.74
N PHE A 127 -5.34 -0.50 4.36
CA PHE A 127 -4.65 -1.44 5.23
C PHE A 127 -4.50 -0.83 6.60
N LYS A 128 -4.49 -1.67 7.62
CA LYS A 128 -3.99 -1.31 8.93
C LYS A 128 -2.84 -2.24 9.27
N ILE A 129 -1.67 -1.68 9.51
CA ILE A 129 -0.46 -2.39 9.89
C ILE A 129 -0.12 -1.97 11.32
N ARG A 130 -0.03 -2.94 12.25
CA ARG A 130 0.20 -2.66 13.68
C ARG A 130 -0.80 -1.66 14.27
N GLY A 131 -2.04 -1.65 13.74
CA GLY A 131 -3.11 -0.77 14.18
C GLY A 131 -3.09 0.65 13.62
N PHE A 132 -2.14 1.03 12.78
CA PHE A 132 -2.13 2.31 12.07
C PHE A 132 -2.52 2.17 10.61
N ASN A 133 -3.25 3.15 10.09
CA ASN A 133 -3.63 3.15 8.69
C ASN A 133 -2.38 3.23 7.79
N SER A 134 -2.38 2.41 6.75
CA SER A 134 -1.50 2.48 5.60
C SER A 134 -2.39 2.60 4.36
N ASP A 135 -2.28 3.69 3.66
CA ASP A 135 -3.15 4.03 2.56
C ASP A 135 -2.61 3.48 1.23
N ILE A 136 -3.47 2.99 0.34
CA ILE A 136 -3.05 2.53 -1.00
C ILE A 136 -2.31 3.64 -1.76
N SER A 137 -2.67 4.90 -1.57
CA SER A 137 -1.99 6.04 -2.19
C SER A 137 -0.57 6.29 -1.66
N ASP A 138 -0.20 5.63 -0.54
CA ASP A 138 1.16 5.60 0.05
C ASP A 138 1.92 4.31 -0.29
N VAL A 139 1.35 3.45 -1.13
CA VAL A 139 2.04 2.26 -1.63
C VAL A 139 3.08 2.66 -2.68
N MET A 140 4.25 2.04 -2.63
CA MET A 140 5.32 2.26 -3.60
C MET A 140 5.20 1.31 -4.79
N LEU A 141 5.66 1.75 -5.94
CA LEU A 141 5.93 0.91 -7.11
C LEU A 141 7.45 0.93 -7.37
N ASN A 142 8.09 -0.25 -7.30
CA ASN A 142 9.54 -0.42 -7.48
C ASN A 142 10.36 0.61 -6.67
N GLY A 143 9.96 0.88 -5.41
CA GLY A 143 10.66 1.79 -4.50
C GLY A 143 10.24 3.26 -4.56
N LEU A 144 9.39 3.71 -5.50
CA LEU A 144 8.92 5.08 -5.58
C LEU A 144 7.48 5.25 -5.09
N TYR A 145 7.24 6.22 -4.20
CA TYR A 145 5.89 6.66 -3.85
C TYR A 145 5.19 7.35 -5.03
N GLY A 146 3.87 7.28 -5.05
CA GLY A 146 3.04 8.05 -5.96
C GLY A 146 3.06 7.56 -7.43
N ILE A 147 3.60 6.38 -7.72
CA ILE A 147 3.58 5.80 -9.06
C ILE A 147 2.53 4.71 -9.19
N ALA A 148 2.24 3.96 -8.14
CA ALA A 148 1.16 2.95 -8.11
C ALA A 148 -0.22 3.59 -8.37
N PRO A 149 -1.24 2.83 -8.85
CA PRO A 149 -2.62 3.28 -8.92
C PRO A 149 -3.12 3.87 -7.59
N TYR A 150 -3.98 4.88 -7.65
CA TYR A 150 -4.32 5.71 -6.47
C TYR A 150 -5.36 5.10 -5.54
N TYR A 151 -6.35 4.40 -6.09
CA TYR A 151 -7.47 3.87 -5.31
C TYR A 151 -7.43 2.35 -5.17
N ARG A 152 -7.18 1.63 -6.26
CA ARG A 152 -7.12 0.16 -6.31
C ARG A 152 -6.13 -0.27 -7.37
N THR A 153 -5.56 -1.46 -7.21
CA THR A 153 -4.59 -1.95 -8.17
C THR A 153 -4.78 -3.42 -8.51
N SER A 154 -4.64 -3.73 -9.79
CA SER A 154 -4.72 -5.10 -10.30
C SER A 154 -3.44 -5.87 -10.00
N PRO A 155 -3.52 -7.00 -9.28
CA PRO A 155 -2.33 -7.72 -8.82
C PRO A 155 -1.59 -8.47 -9.94
N GLU A 156 -2.19 -8.62 -11.12
CA GLU A 156 -1.66 -9.40 -12.24
C GLU A 156 -0.32 -8.87 -12.79
N MET A 157 0.00 -7.60 -12.56
CA MET A 157 1.26 -7.00 -13.05
C MET A 157 2.44 -7.11 -12.06
N TYR A 158 2.22 -7.69 -10.87
CA TYR A 158 3.25 -7.76 -9.83
C TYR A 158 3.86 -9.15 -9.70
N GLN A 159 5.18 -9.19 -9.57
CA GLN A 159 5.92 -10.41 -9.24
C GLN A 159 6.12 -10.57 -7.74
N ARG A 160 6.10 -9.45 -6.98
CA ARG A 160 6.31 -9.48 -5.53
C ARG A 160 5.61 -8.29 -4.87
N ILE A 161 5.09 -8.51 -3.68
CA ILE A 161 4.54 -7.49 -2.79
C ILE A 161 5.32 -7.55 -1.48
N ASP A 162 6.14 -6.54 -1.23
CA ASP A 162 6.94 -6.44 -0.01
C ASP A 162 6.19 -5.62 1.04
N VAL A 163 6.18 -6.11 2.27
CA VAL A 163 5.62 -5.42 3.44
C VAL A 163 6.74 -5.21 4.46
N LEU A 164 7.05 -3.95 4.74
CA LEU A 164 7.94 -3.53 5.82
C LEU A 164 7.08 -2.98 6.95
N LYS A 165 7.15 -3.60 8.14
CA LYS A 165 6.32 -3.23 9.28
C LYS A 165 6.95 -2.12 10.11
N GLY A 166 6.10 -1.18 10.55
CA GLY A 166 6.51 -0.01 11.32
C GLY A 166 6.95 1.19 10.46
N PRO A 167 7.14 2.35 11.11
CA PRO A 167 7.53 3.58 10.44
C PRO A 167 8.92 3.47 9.82
N ALA A 168 9.08 3.91 8.57
CA ALA A 168 10.28 3.72 7.76
C ALA A 168 10.76 4.98 7.04
N SER A 169 10.58 6.16 7.65
CA SER A 169 10.89 7.43 6.95
C SER A 169 12.38 7.62 6.66
N LEU A 170 13.29 7.02 7.42
CA LEU A 170 14.70 6.98 7.01
C LEU A 170 14.86 6.26 5.69
N LEU A 171 14.25 5.08 5.55
CA LEU A 171 14.47 4.16 4.44
C LEU A 171 13.85 4.66 3.14
N ASN A 172 12.60 5.17 3.21
CA ASN A 172 11.77 5.44 2.05
C ASN A 172 11.41 6.93 1.86
N GLY A 173 11.79 7.81 2.80
CA GLY A 173 11.24 9.16 2.87
C GLY A 173 9.87 9.21 3.54
N MET A 174 9.23 10.39 3.54
CA MET A 174 7.90 10.59 4.08
C MET A 174 6.85 10.11 3.10
N PRO A 175 5.92 9.21 3.51
CA PRO A 175 4.79 8.83 2.67
C PRO A 175 3.91 10.04 2.34
N PRO A 176 3.33 10.16 1.13
CA PRO A 176 2.54 11.30 0.72
C PRO A 176 1.37 11.65 1.63
N ASN A 177 0.67 10.65 2.16
CA ASN A 177 -0.46 10.81 3.08
C ASN A 177 -0.10 10.50 4.55
N GLY A 178 1.17 10.23 4.84
CA GLY A 178 1.69 10.06 6.19
C GLY A 178 1.34 8.71 6.84
N SER A 179 1.31 7.63 6.09
CA SER A 179 1.19 6.26 6.62
C SER A 179 2.38 5.92 7.52
N VAL A 180 2.10 5.49 8.75
CA VAL A 180 3.15 5.20 9.76
C VAL A 180 3.12 3.77 10.31
N GLY A 181 2.14 2.97 9.91
CA GLY A 181 2.03 1.56 10.35
C GLY A 181 3.03 0.63 9.67
N GLY A 182 3.39 0.95 8.43
CA GLY A 182 4.31 0.20 7.60
C GLY A 182 4.35 0.73 6.17
N THR A 183 5.19 0.13 5.35
CA THR A 183 5.34 0.44 3.92
C THR A 183 5.06 -0.80 3.10
N ILE A 184 4.27 -0.66 2.03
CA ILE A 184 4.03 -1.70 1.04
C ILE A 184 4.75 -1.27 -0.25
N ASN A 185 5.55 -2.16 -0.83
CA ASN A 185 6.22 -1.94 -2.09
C ASN A 185 5.80 -3.01 -3.11
N LEU A 186 5.30 -2.59 -4.25
CA LEU A 186 4.88 -3.43 -5.35
C LEU A 186 6.02 -3.54 -6.36
N VAL A 187 6.44 -4.76 -6.67
CA VAL A 187 7.50 -5.04 -7.63
C VAL A 187 6.89 -5.58 -8.91
N THR A 188 7.10 -4.92 -10.03
CA THR A 188 6.55 -5.30 -11.34
C THR A 188 7.21 -6.56 -11.90
N LYS A 189 6.46 -7.33 -12.69
CA LYS A 189 6.98 -8.53 -13.36
C LYS A 189 8.05 -8.19 -14.39
N ARG A 190 9.10 -9.01 -14.44
CA ARG A 190 10.19 -8.92 -15.42
C ARG A 190 10.25 -10.17 -16.31
N ALA A 191 10.81 -10.01 -17.50
CA ALA A 191 11.11 -11.14 -18.35
C ALA A 191 12.14 -12.05 -17.67
N GLN A 192 11.80 -13.34 -17.59
CA GLN A 192 12.67 -14.38 -17.04
C GLN A 192 13.53 -15.00 -18.16
N GLU A 193 14.56 -15.72 -17.80
CA GLU A 193 15.41 -16.48 -18.76
C GLU A 193 14.56 -17.51 -19.50
N THR A 194 13.66 -18.21 -18.79
CA THR A 194 12.66 -19.06 -19.43
C THR A 194 11.56 -18.22 -20.04
N PRO A 195 11.28 -18.36 -21.36
CA PRO A 195 10.16 -17.68 -22.00
C PRO A 195 8.83 -18.03 -21.35
N ILE A 196 7.98 -17.01 -21.15
CA ILE A 196 6.65 -17.17 -20.55
C ILE A 196 5.60 -16.81 -21.61
N THR A 197 4.62 -17.71 -21.78
CA THR A 197 3.35 -17.43 -22.43
C THR A 197 2.26 -18.11 -21.64
N SER A 198 1.51 -17.35 -20.88
CA SER A 198 0.47 -17.86 -20.00
C SER A 198 -0.86 -17.19 -20.31
N PHE A 199 -1.92 -17.96 -20.27
CA PHE A 199 -3.29 -17.47 -20.33
C PHE A 199 -4.07 -18.03 -19.15
N THR A 200 -4.75 -17.14 -18.42
CA THR A 200 -5.64 -17.53 -17.30
C THR A 200 -7.06 -17.11 -17.64
N GLY A 201 -8.00 -18.05 -17.63
CA GLY A 201 -9.43 -17.78 -17.59
C GLY A 201 -9.93 -17.85 -16.16
N SER A 202 -10.81 -16.96 -15.73
CA SER A 202 -11.35 -16.92 -14.37
C SER A 202 -12.86 -16.69 -14.33
N TYR A 203 -13.47 -17.23 -13.29
CA TYR A 203 -14.87 -17.01 -12.91
C TYR A 203 -14.91 -16.68 -11.41
N LEU A 204 -15.72 -15.72 -11.05
CA LEU A 204 -16.08 -15.36 -9.68
C LEU A 204 -17.59 -15.25 -9.60
N SER A 205 -18.17 -15.79 -8.52
CA SER A 205 -19.62 -15.66 -8.28
C SER A 205 -19.99 -14.17 -8.05
N ASP A 206 -21.12 -13.66 -8.56
CA ASP A 206 -22.20 -14.41 -9.19
C ASP A 206 -21.92 -14.75 -10.68
N THR A 207 -21.53 -13.81 -11.50
CA THR A 207 -21.36 -14.00 -12.97
C THR A 207 -20.17 -13.23 -13.54
N GLN A 208 -19.17 -12.91 -12.73
CA GLN A 208 -17.98 -12.21 -13.22
C GLN A 208 -17.03 -13.18 -13.93
N PHE A 209 -16.72 -12.90 -15.18
CA PHE A 209 -15.71 -13.64 -15.95
C PHE A 209 -14.49 -12.77 -16.24
N GLY A 210 -13.34 -13.41 -16.30
CA GLY A 210 -12.08 -12.73 -16.56
C GLY A 210 -11.11 -13.51 -17.42
N GLY A 211 -10.17 -12.78 -17.99
CA GLY A 211 -9.02 -13.31 -18.71
C GLY A 211 -7.76 -12.52 -18.42
N HIS A 212 -6.63 -13.21 -18.29
CA HIS A 212 -5.31 -12.61 -18.11
C HIS A 212 -4.31 -13.26 -19.05
N ILE A 213 -3.52 -12.44 -19.73
CA ILE A 213 -2.41 -12.84 -20.61
C ILE A 213 -1.13 -12.32 -20.02
N ASP A 214 -0.12 -13.20 -19.94
CA ASP A 214 1.21 -12.90 -19.44
C ASP A 214 2.26 -13.42 -20.44
N ILE A 215 3.03 -12.51 -21.03
CA ILE A 215 4.03 -12.82 -22.05
C ILE A 215 5.37 -12.20 -21.66
N GLY A 216 6.39 -13.03 -21.54
CA GLY A 216 7.76 -12.60 -21.21
C GLY A 216 8.79 -13.21 -22.16
N ARG A 217 9.72 -12.40 -22.66
CA ARG A 217 10.79 -12.83 -23.56
C ARG A 217 12.06 -12.04 -23.26
N ARG A 218 13.19 -12.72 -23.40
CA ARG A 218 14.51 -12.07 -23.42
C ARG A 218 15.12 -12.19 -24.81
N PHE A 219 15.95 -11.21 -25.16
CA PHE A 219 16.56 -11.04 -26.46
C PHE A 219 18.02 -10.59 -26.32
N GLY A 220 18.78 -10.73 -27.39
CA GLY A 220 20.19 -10.41 -27.43
C GLY A 220 21.07 -11.64 -27.32
N THR A 221 22.38 -11.47 -27.53
CA THR A 221 23.33 -12.59 -27.52
C THR A 221 23.51 -13.18 -26.12
N ASN A 222 23.37 -12.33 -25.09
CA ASN A 222 23.49 -12.68 -23.68
C ASN A 222 22.15 -12.50 -22.95
N GLU A 223 21.03 -12.50 -23.68
CA GLU A 223 19.68 -12.26 -23.13
C GLU A 223 19.56 -10.92 -22.36
N GLU A 224 20.32 -9.93 -22.78
CA GLU A 224 20.45 -8.63 -22.11
C GLU A 224 19.18 -7.78 -22.14
N PHE A 225 18.30 -7.96 -23.15
CA PHE A 225 17.03 -7.22 -23.25
C PHE A 225 15.86 -8.07 -22.82
N GLY A 226 15.05 -7.58 -21.89
CA GLY A 226 13.81 -8.19 -21.45
C GLY A 226 12.59 -7.37 -21.83
N ILE A 227 11.49 -8.08 -22.18
CA ILE A 227 10.16 -7.51 -22.37
C ILE A 227 9.15 -8.40 -21.66
N ARG A 228 8.28 -7.81 -20.83
CA ARG A 228 7.16 -8.52 -20.20
C ARG A 228 5.89 -7.70 -20.40
N PHE A 229 4.85 -8.36 -20.88
CA PHE A 229 3.51 -7.77 -21.06
C PHE A 229 2.51 -8.54 -20.21
N ASN A 230 1.65 -7.80 -19.50
CA ASN A 230 0.48 -8.34 -18.80
C ASN A 230 -0.76 -7.59 -19.25
N GLY A 231 -1.80 -8.33 -19.65
CA GLY A 231 -3.10 -7.77 -19.99
C GLY A 231 -4.18 -8.54 -19.25
N ALA A 232 -5.06 -7.85 -18.50
CA ALA A 232 -6.17 -8.48 -17.80
C ALA A 232 -7.49 -7.74 -18.09
N PHE A 233 -8.57 -8.51 -18.12
CA PHE A 233 -9.93 -8.02 -18.26
C PHE A 233 -10.85 -8.88 -17.40
N LYS A 234 -11.72 -8.24 -16.61
CA LYS A 234 -12.76 -8.89 -15.81
C LYS A 234 -14.04 -8.06 -15.94
N ASP A 235 -15.21 -8.69 -16.04
CA ASP A 235 -16.49 -8.01 -16.17
C ASP A 235 -17.62 -8.92 -15.69
N GLY A 236 -18.58 -8.39 -14.92
CA GLY A 236 -19.79 -9.09 -14.48
C GLY A 236 -20.18 -8.81 -13.03
N ASP A 237 -21.21 -9.53 -12.59
CA ASP A 237 -21.79 -9.35 -11.26
C ASP A 237 -20.92 -10.02 -10.18
N THR A 238 -20.79 -9.36 -9.03
CA THR A 238 -20.10 -9.89 -7.86
C THR A 238 -21.01 -10.78 -7.03
N ALA A 239 -20.49 -11.33 -5.93
CA ALA A 239 -21.29 -12.09 -4.97
C ALA A 239 -22.29 -11.23 -4.15
N ILE A 240 -22.25 -9.91 -4.29
CA ILE A 240 -23.24 -8.99 -3.69
C ILE A 240 -24.35 -8.73 -4.70
N ASN A 241 -25.59 -8.93 -4.30
CA ASN A 241 -26.77 -8.77 -5.17
C ASN A 241 -26.83 -7.37 -5.81
N ASN A 242 -27.02 -7.31 -7.14
CA ASN A 242 -27.07 -6.07 -7.92
C ASN A 242 -25.78 -5.21 -7.88
N GLN A 243 -24.64 -5.80 -7.58
CA GLN A 243 -23.34 -5.16 -7.68
C GLN A 243 -22.55 -5.77 -8.84
N SER A 244 -21.95 -4.95 -9.66
CA SER A 244 -21.05 -5.40 -10.74
C SER A 244 -19.68 -4.72 -10.66
N ASN A 245 -18.66 -5.40 -11.17
CA ASN A 245 -17.31 -4.86 -11.25
C ASN A 245 -16.70 -5.17 -12.61
N LYS A 246 -16.11 -4.14 -13.21
CA LYS A 246 -15.38 -4.23 -14.48
C LYS A 246 -13.97 -3.67 -14.29
N THR A 247 -12.96 -4.50 -14.56
CA THR A 247 -11.55 -4.10 -14.49
C THR A 247 -10.82 -4.36 -15.79
N GLN A 248 -9.88 -3.48 -16.14
CA GLN A 248 -8.99 -3.62 -17.29
C GLN A 248 -7.58 -3.23 -16.86
N LEU A 249 -6.59 -4.01 -17.30
CA LEU A 249 -5.19 -3.76 -17.09
C LEU A 249 -4.42 -3.99 -18.39
N ALA A 250 -3.49 -3.09 -18.70
CA ALA A 250 -2.40 -3.33 -19.62
C ALA A 250 -1.10 -2.82 -18.98
N SER A 251 -0.11 -3.67 -18.83
CA SER A 251 1.21 -3.28 -18.34
C SER A 251 2.32 -3.80 -19.24
N LEU A 252 3.36 -2.99 -19.40
CA LEU A 252 4.55 -3.30 -20.18
C LEU A 252 5.77 -2.97 -19.34
N SER A 253 6.61 -3.97 -19.12
CA SER A 253 7.89 -3.83 -18.44
C SER A 253 9.02 -4.17 -19.41
N LEU A 254 9.97 -3.28 -19.51
CA LEU A 254 11.18 -3.40 -20.32
C LEU A 254 12.39 -3.40 -19.40
N ASP A 255 13.36 -4.22 -19.69
CA ASP A 255 14.65 -4.18 -18.98
C ASP A 255 15.83 -4.40 -19.94
N TRP A 256 16.95 -3.82 -19.58
CA TRP A 256 18.26 -4.06 -20.20
C TRP A 256 19.28 -4.21 -19.09
N ARG A 257 20.12 -5.24 -19.20
CA ARG A 257 21.16 -5.54 -18.21
C ARG A 257 22.46 -5.99 -18.88
N ASN A 258 23.57 -5.61 -18.27
CA ASN A 258 24.90 -6.17 -18.53
C ASN A 258 25.66 -6.25 -17.20
N ASP A 259 26.96 -6.57 -17.24
CA ASP A 259 27.77 -6.81 -16.04
C ASP A 259 27.93 -5.58 -15.13
N ILE A 260 27.75 -4.36 -15.64
CA ILE A 260 27.98 -3.11 -14.89
C ILE A 260 26.75 -2.21 -14.80
N ALA A 261 25.71 -2.46 -15.59
CA ALA A 261 24.57 -1.57 -15.65
C ALA A 261 23.26 -2.32 -15.86
N PHE A 262 22.23 -1.74 -15.31
CA PHE A 262 20.87 -2.23 -15.37
C PHE A 262 19.92 -1.05 -15.61
N LEU A 263 18.98 -1.21 -16.53
CA LEU A 263 17.96 -0.20 -16.84
C LEU A 263 16.60 -0.87 -16.95
N GLU A 264 15.59 -0.29 -16.30
CA GLU A 264 14.19 -0.72 -16.36
C GLU A 264 13.28 0.41 -16.80
N ALA A 265 12.20 0.06 -17.50
CA ALA A 265 11.09 0.97 -17.78
C ALA A 265 9.77 0.23 -17.64
N ASP A 266 8.85 0.82 -16.89
CA ASP A 266 7.51 0.31 -16.62
C ASP A 266 6.46 1.27 -17.12
N PHE A 267 5.40 0.73 -17.71
CA PHE A 267 4.22 1.46 -18.16
C PHE A 267 2.99 0.67 -17.76
N TYR A 268 1.96 1.35 -17.28
CA TYR A 268 0.67 0.71 -17.06
C TYR A 268 -0.50 1.65 -17.38
N TYR A 269 -1.61 1.02 -17.75
CA TYR A 269 -2.93 1.59 -17.85
C TYR A 269 -3.91 0.66 -17.13
N SER A 270 -4.69 1.19 -16.20
CA SER A 270 -5.67 0.43 -15.44
C SER A 270 -6.98 1.20 -15.33
N THR A 271 -8.09 0.50 -15.46
CA THR A 271 -9.43 1.07 -15.19
C THR A 271 -10.20 0.13 -14.28
N GLU A 272 -11.02 0.70 -13.41
CA GLU A 272 -11.99 -0.05 -12.62
C GLU A 272 -13.30 0.73 -12.56
N ARG A 273 -14.42 0.05 -12.85
CA ARG A 273 -15.77 0.55 -12.62
C ARG A 273 -16.54 -0.43 -11.74
N VAL A 274 -17.04 0.06 -10.63
CA VAL A 274 -17.93 -0.68 -9.73
C VAL A 274 -19.29 0.00 -9.76
N GLU A 275 -20.35 -0.73 -10.11
CA GLU A 275 -21.75 -0.33 -9.94
C GLU A 275 -22.29 -0.99 -8.65
N GLY A 276 -23.17 -0.31 -7.91
CA GLY A 276 -23.49 -0.69 -6.56
C GLY A 276 -22.33 -0.42 -5.58
N ALA A 277 -21.54 0.61 -5.84
CA ALA A 277 -20.40 1.01 -5.01
C ALA A 277 -20.88 1.67 -3.71
N ASN A 278 -20.17 1.42 -2.60
CA ASN A 278 -20.53 1.94 -1.29
C ASN A 278 -19.32 2.58 -0.55
N ARG A 279 -19.60 3.18 0.62
CA ARG A 279 -18.61 3.77 1.52
C ARG A 279 -18.74 3.29 2.96
N GLY A 280 -19.61 2.32 3.22
CA GLY A 280 -19.99 1.86 4.54
C GLY A 280 -21.06 2.72 5.21
N LEU A 281 -21.39 2.40 6.44
CA LEU A 281 -22.46 3.00 7.25
C LEU A 281 -21.90 3.61 8.53
N SER A 282 -22.41 4.77 8.92
CA SER A 282 -22.25 5.29 10.27
C SER A 282 -23.38 4.80 11.16
N ILE A 283 -23.20 4.81 12.47
CA ILE A 283 -24.25 4.53 13.45
C ILE A 283 -24.41 5.71 14.41
N ALA A 284 -25.63 5.98 14.85
CA ALA A 284 -25.84 7.02 15.84
C ALA A 284 -25.26 6.60 17.21
N SER A 285 -24.66 7.56 17.90
CA SER A 285 -24.06 7.33 19.21
C SER A 285 -25.10 6.79 20.21
N GLY A 286 -24.68 5.82 21.02
CA GLY A 286 -25.51 5.21 22.07
C GLY A 286 -26.52 4.17 21.57
N LEU A 287 -26.62 3.92 20.28
CA LEU A 287 -27.42 2.81 19.76
C LEU A 287 -26.69 1.49 19.93
N LYS A 288 -27.46 0.43 20.12
CA LYS A 288 -26.93 -0.93 19.98
C LYS A 288 -26.70 -1.21 18.49
N ILE A 289 -25.54 -1.78 18.16
CA ILE A 289 -25.26 -2.21 16.78
C ILE A 289 -26.30 -3.30 16.41
N PRO A 290 -27.12 -3.10 15.35
CA PRO A 290 -28.09 -4.09 14.92
C PRO A 290 -27.38 -5.35 14.38
N SER A 291 -28.07 -6.48 14.36
CA SER A 291 -27.55 -7.68 13.68
C SER A 291 -27.28 -7.36 12.20
N PRO A 292 -26.24 -7.93 11.59
CA PRO A 292 -26.02 -7.72 10.15
C PRO A 292 -27.20 -8.31 9.35
N PRO A 293 -27.62 -7.69 8.24
CA PRO A 293 -28.41 -8.36 7.23
C PRO A 293 -27.56 -9.43 6.53
N LEU A 294 -28.16 -10.16 5.59
CA LEU A 294 -27.39 -11.12 4.76
C LEU A 294 -26.22 -10.42 4.08
N SER A 295 -25.06 -11.05 4.08
CA SER A 295 -23.81 -10.46 3.57
C SER A 295 -23.82 -10.17 2.06
N ASP A 296 -24.73 -10.75 1.30
CA ASP A 296 -24.98 -10.44 -0.11
C ASP A 296 -25.94 -9.26 -0.32
N THR A 297 -26.42 -8.59 0.75
CA THR A 297 -27.32 -7.44 0.67
C THR A 297 -26.58 -6.19 0.22
N LEU A 298 -27.06 -5.55 -0.85
CA LEU A 298 -26.49 -4.28 -1.33
C LEU A 298 -27.00 -3.10 -0.47
N LEU A 299 -26.15 -2.57 0.39
CA LEU A 299 -26.45 -1.43 1.28
C LEU A 299 -26.13 -0.06 0.64
N THR A 300 -26.38 0.04 -0.66
CA THR A 300 -26.22 1.26 -1.47
C THR A 300 -27.14 1.16 -2.69
N PRO A 301 -27.52 2.26 -3.36
CA PRO A 301 -28.25 2.16 -4.62
C PRO A 301 -27.47 1.37 -5.69
N SER A 302 -28.15 0.53 -6.47
CA SER A 302 -27.53 -0.21 -7.57
C SER A 302 -26.94 0.69 -8.67
N TRP A 303 -27.47 1.90 -8.83
CA TRP A 303 -26.94 2.91 -9.77
C TRP A 303 -25.74 3.69 -9.19
N ALA A 304 -25.41 3.55 -7.89
CA ALA A 304 -24.23 4.19 -7.32
C ALA A 304 -22.96 3.59 -7.94
N TYR A 305 -21.98 4.42 -8.27
CA TYR A 305 -20.78 3.92 -8.94
C TYR A 305 -19.50 4.62 -8.48
N ASN A 306 -18.40 3.89 -8.59
CA ASN A 306 -17.03 4.39 -8.64
C ASN A 306 -16.45 4.05 -10.00
N ASP A 307 -15.76 4.98 -10.62
CA ASP A 307 -15.08 4.85 -11.91
C ASP A 307 -13.68 5.47 -11.80
N SER A 308 -12.65 4.66 -11.98
CA SER A 308 -11.24 5.02 -11.82
C SER A 308 -10.47 4.71 -13.10
N GLU A 309 -9.66 5.65 -13.54
CA GLU A 309 -8.67 5.46 -14.60
C GLU A 309 -7.30 5.89 -14.08
N ASP A 310 -6.34 4.96 -14.10
CA ASP A 310 -4.97 5.17 -13.66
C ASP A 310 -3.97 4.88 -14.78
N LYS A 311 -2.98 5.77 -14.92
CA LYS A 311 -1.85 5.62 -15.86
C LYS A 311 -0.57 5.93 -15.13
N GLY A 312 0.45 5.12 -15.34
CA GLY A 312 1.76 5.39 -14.76
C GLY A 312 2.90 4.96 -15.64
N MET A 313 4.03 5.61 -15.44
CA MET A 313 5.29 5.25 -16.06
C MET A 313 6.44 5.48 -15.10
N MET A 314 7.47 4.66 -15.21
CA MET A 314 8.68 4.75 -14.41
C MET A 314 9.87 4.30 -15.24
N ILE A 315 11.02 4.92 -15.00
CA ILE A 315 12.33 4.49 -15.49
C ILE A 315 13.26 4.43 -14.29
N ARG A 316 14.01 3.33 -14.18
CA ARG A 316 15.02 3.11 -13.14
C ARG A 316 16.30 2.60 -13.78
N GLY A 317 17.45 2.99 -13.22
CA GLY A 317 18.74 2.46 -13.63
C GLY A 317 19.72 2.39 -12.49
N GLU A 318 20.62 1.42 -12.56
CA GLU A 318 21.75 1.25 -11.67
C GLU A 318 23.03 1.11 -12.52
N LEU A 319 24.14 1.68 -12.03
CA LEU A 319 25.45 1.63 -12.66
C LEU A 319 26.50 1.34 -11.60
N SER A 320 27.16 0.21 -11.70
CA SER A 320 28.37 -0.14 -10.94
C SER A 320 29.54 0.64 -11.50
N VAL A 321 29.90 1.76 -10.84
CA VAL A 321 31.02 2.62 -11.24
C VAL A 321 32.36 1.94 -10.94
N SER A 322 32.38 1.12 -9.90
CA SER A 322 33.49 0.24 -9.50
C SER A 322 32.87 -0.95 -8.70
N ASP A 323 33.72 -1.92 -8.35
CA ASP A 323 33.29 -3.09 -7.52
C ASP A 323 32.73 -2.68 -6.17
N SER A 324 33.02 -1.48 -5.69
CA SER A 324 32.61 -0.97 -4.40
C SER A 324 31.64 0.21 -4.45
N VAL A 325 31.28 0.73 -5.65
CA VAL A 325 30.42 1.91 -5.78
C VAL A 325 29.38 1.70 -6.86
N THR A 326 28.12 1.76 -6.47
CA THR A 326 26.96 1.73 -7.36
C THR A 326 26.18 3.03 -7.26
N VAL A 327 25.89 3.64 -8.41
CA VAL A 327 24.99 4.79 -8.52
C VAL A 327 23.65 4.30 -9.05
N TYR A 328 22.56 4.74 -8.45
CA TYR A 328 21.21 4.40 -8.89
C TYR A 328 20.32 5.63 -9.01
N SER A 329 19.36 5.56 -9.89
CA SER A 329 18.36 6.62 -10.07
C SER A 329 17.05 6.05 -10.56
N ALA A 330 15.93 6.64 -10.14
CA ALA A 330 14.61 6.35 -10.65
C ALA A 330 13.81 7.64 -10.83
N LEU A 331 12.95 7.66 -11.84
CA LEU A 331 12.02 8.77 -12.13
C LEU A 331 10.73 8.20 -12.66
N GLY A 332 9.60 8.68 -12.18
CA GLY A 332 8.31 8.24 -12.64
C GLY A 332 7.20 9.28 -12.43
N GLY A 333 6.05 9.00 -13.01
CA GLY A 333 4.86 9.80 -12.82
C GLY A 333 3.60 8.98 -13.02
N SER A 334 2.52 9.41 -12.39
CA SER A 334 1.19 8.82 -12.56
C SER A 334 0.12 9.90 -12.69
N ARG A 335 -0.99 9.51 -13.29
CA ARG A 335 -2.23 10.28 -13.33
C ARG A 335 -3.39 9.37 -13.00
N THR A 336 -4.26 9.86 -12.12
CA THR A 336 -5.53 9.26 -11.75
C THR A 336 -6.66 10.20 -12.10
N ASP A 337 -7.65 9.71 -12.84
CA ASP A 337 -8.94 10.35 -13.04
C ASP A 337 -10.01 9.48 -12.35
N PHE A 338 -10.74 10.03 -11.37
CA PHE A 338 -11.73 9.29 -10.59
C PHE A 338 -13.06 10.02 -10.55
N HIS A 339 -14.13 9.27 -10.80
CA HIS A 339 -15.51 9.76 -10.72
C HIS A 339 -16.32 8.83 -9.82
N SER A 340 -17.03 9.40 -8.86
CA SER A 340 -17.87 8.66 -7.92
C SER A 340 -19.21 9.34 -7.75
N ASN A 341 -20.28 8.56 -7.79
CA ASN A 341 -21.63 8.98 -7.47
C ASN A 341 -22.24 7.99 -6.49
N VAL A 342 -21.95 8.18 -5.20
CA VAL A 342 -22.32 7.26 -4.11
C VAL A 342 -22.95 8.03 -2.96
N PRO A 343 -23.75 7.41 -2.11
CA PRO A 343 -24.14 8.00 -0.84
C PRO A 343 -22.90 8.41 -0.04
N GLN A 344 -22.75 9.70 0.23
CA GLN A 344 -21.63 10.22 1.03
C GLN A 344 -21.81 9.90 2.51
N ARG A 345 -23.05 9.71 2.93
CA ARG A 345 -23.40 9.33 4.29
C ARG A 345 -24.62 8.43 4.27
N ILE A 346 -24.47 7.24 4.83
CA ILE A 346 -25.55 6.35 5.20
C ILE A 346 -25.44 6.16 6.71
N LYS A 347 -26.48 6.51 7.46
CA LYS A 347 -26.44 6.50 8.92
C LYS A 347 -27.59 5.65 9.49
N ILE A 348 -27.26 4.66 10.31
CA ILE A 348 -28.24 3.92 11.14
C ILE A 348 -28.71 4.86 12.24
N ILE A 349 -30.02 5.12 12.32
CA ILE A 349 -30.62 6.12 13.19
C ILE A 349 -31.40 5.52 14.38
N ASP A 350 -31.67 4.22 14.34
CA ASP A 350 -32.39 3.50 15.43
C ASP A 350 -31.99 2.02 15.51
N ASN A 351 -32.51 1.31 16.48
CA ASN A 351 -32.22 -0.12 16.71
C ASN A 351 -32.98 -1.06 15.74
N GLU A 352 -33.93 -0.56 14.98
CA GLU A 352 -34.69 -1.27 13.95
C GLU A 352 -33.96 -1.28 12.61
N GLY A 353 -32.80 -0.61 12.53
CA GLY A 353 -31.93 -0.56 11.33
C GLY A 353 -32.39 0.46 10.27
N ASN A 354 -33.21 1.44 10.67
CA ASN A 354 -33.57 2.51 9.76
C ASN A 354 -32.40 3.40 9.42
N LEU A 355 -32.35 3.83 8.16
CA LEU A 355 -31.25 4.59 7.57
C LEU A 355 -31.68 6.01 7.19
N GLU A 356 -30.83 6.98 7.49
CA GLU A 356 -30.84 8.30 6.85
C GLU A 356 -29.72 8.32 5.81
N VAL A 357 -30.06 8.65 4.56
CA VAL A 357 -29.14 8.58 3.43
C VAL A 357 -29.01 9.95 2.76
N SER A 358 -27.78 10.40 2.54
CA SER A 358 -27.48 11.58 1.73
C SER A 358 -26.51 11.24 0.61
N LEU A 359 -26.82 11.74 -0.58
CA LEU A 359 -26.03 11.50 -1.79
C LEU A 359 -24.91 12.56 -1.91
N GLY A 360 -23.80 12.15 -2.54
CA GLY A 360 -22.75 13.05 -2.97
C GLY A 360 -22.00 12.49 -4.15
N SER A 361 -21.46 13.36 -5.00
CA SER A 361 -20.60 12.97 -6.10
C SER A 361 -19.21 13.54 -5.90
N VAL A 362 -18.20 12.86 -6.39
CA VAL A 362 -16.81 13.28 -6.33
C VAL A 362 -16.20 13.12 -7.71
N LYS A 363 -15.49 14.14 -8.15
CA LYS A 363 -14.59 14.09 -9.30
C LYS A 363 -13.20 14.45 -8.83
N LEU A 364 -12.23 13.58 -9.06
CA LEU A 364 -10.84 13.80 -8.67
C LEU A 364 -9.95 13.67 -9.90
N GLU A 365 -9.05 14.62 -10.05
CA GLU A 365 -7.88 14.52 -10.93
C GLU A 365 -6.63 14.62 -10.05
N ASN A 366 -5.73 13.65 -10.16
CA ASN A 366 -4.49 13.62 -9.40
C ASN A 366 -3.30 13.34 -10.31
N LYS A 367 -2.29 14.20 -10.30
CA LYS A 367 -1.03 14.05 -11.03
C LYS A 367 0.11 13.99 -10.03
N ARG A 368 0.90 12.93 -10.12
CA ARG A 368 2.03 12.71 -9.22
C ARG A 368 3.32 12.53 -10.02
N THR A 369 4.40 13.04 -9.50
CA THR A 369 5.75 12.87 -10.04
C THR A 369 6.67 12.51 -8.90
N SER A 370 7.49 11.47 -9.08
CA SER A 370 8.43 11.01 -8.07
C SER A 370 9.78 10.69 -8.69
N GLY A 371 10.83 10.87 -7.92
CA GLY A 371 12.18 10.51 -8.35
C GLY A 371 13.10 10.27 -7.18
N GLU A 372 14.13 9.49 -7.42
CA GLU A 372 15.23 9.29 -6.48
C GLU A 372 16.56 9.23 -7.22
N ILE A 373 17.62 9.56 -6.49
CA ILE A 373 19.01 9.33 -6.88
C ILE A 373 19.80 8.95 -5.64
N GLY A 374 20.70 8.01 -5.77
CA GLY A 374 21.54 7.59 -4.66
C GLY A 374 22.84 6.93 -5.09
N VAL A 375 23.69 6.75 -4.10
CA VAL A 375 24.98 6.06 -4.21
C VAL A 375 25.07 5.05 -3.08
N ARG A 376 25.42 3.81 -3.40
CA ARG A 376 25.82 2.77 -2.46
C ARG A 376 27.30 2.53 -2.58
N SER A 377 27.99 2.39 -1.45
CA SER A 377 29.44 2.16 -1.41
C SER A 377 29.80 1.18 -0.32
N ASN A 378 30.55 0.13 -0.70
CA ASN A 378 31.09 -0.87 0.21
C ASN A 378 32.59 -0.61 0.37
N PHE A 379 33.08 -0.51 1.61
CA PHE A 379 34.50 -0.33 1.91
C PHE A 379 34.83 -0.77 3.34
N ASP A 380 36.10 -1.04 3.60
CA ASP A 380 36.58 -1.48 4.91
C ASP A 380 37.35 -0.39 5.65
N THR A 381 37.15 -0.28 6.96
CA THR A 381 38.02 0.46 7.87
C THR A 381 38.54 -0.47 8.97
N GLY A 382 39.70 -1.08 8.69
CA GLY A 382 40.28 -2.10 9.56
C GLY A 382 39.40 -3.37 9.60
N PRO A 383 38.87 -3.77 10.77
CA PRO A 383 38.00 -4.95 10.87
C PRO A 383 36.50 -4.66 10.61
N VAL A 384 36.17 -3.45 10.20
CA VAL A 384 34.77 -3.00 10.01
C VAL A 384 34.51 -2.85 8.52
N GLU A 385 33.55 -3.60 8.01
CA GLU A 385 32.96 -3.43 6.71
C GLU A 385 31.85 -2.38 6.79
N HIS A 386 31.84 -1.43 5.86
CA HIS A 386 30.87 -0.36 5.72
C HIS A 386 30.00 -0.58 4.50
N HIS A 387 28.69 -0.50 4.66
CA HIS A 387 27.73 -0.36 3.58
C HIS A 387 27.07 1.02 3.69
N LEU A 388 27.70 2.02 3.07
CA LEU A 388 27.28 3.42 3.10
C LEU A 388 26.31 3.71 1.97
N VAL A 389 25.19 4.34 2.28
CA VAL A 389 24.19 4.78 1.30
C VAL A 389 23.91 6.26 1.47
N LEU A 390 23.99 6.99 0.36
CA LEU A 390 23.51 8.36 0.20
C LEU A 390 22.31 8.35 -0.73
N ASN A 391 21.24 9.04 -0.37
CA ASN A 391 20.00 9.02 -1.14
C ASN A 391 19.32 10.40 -1.10
N SER A 392 18.75 10.81 -2.22
CA SER A 392 17.85 11.97 -2.31
C SER A 392 16.56 11.56 -2.99
N THR A 393 15.42 11.98 -2.45
CA THR A 393 14.10 11.73 -3.04
C THR A 393 13.35 13.02 -3.30
N TYR A 394 12.53 13.00 -4.33
CA TYR A 394 11.61 14.06 -4.73
C TYR A 394 10.24 13.46 -4.98
N PHE A 395 9.20 14.11 -4.45
CA PHE A 395 7.80 13.78 -4.74
C PHE A 395 7.01 15.08 -4.92
N ARG A 396 6.12 15.10 -5.92
CA ARG A 396 5.14 16.17 -6.13
C ARG A 396 3.78 15.58 -6.45
N GLU A 397 2.75 16.13 -5.82
CA GLU A 397 1.35 15.86 -6.08
C GLU A 397 0.62 17.17 -6.45
N ASP A 398 -0.11 17.13 -7.56
CA ASP A 398 -1.06 18.17 -7.99
C ASP A 398 -2.44 17.49 -8.09
N LYS A 399 -3.26 17.71 -7.07
CA LYS A 399 -4.56 17.05 -6.92
C LYS A 399 -5.66 18.10 -6.89
N ASN A 400 -6.74 17.82 -7.60
CA ASN A 400 -7.98 18.56 -7.52
C ASN A 400 -9.14 17.61 -7.24
N ASP A 401 -9.70 17.72 -6.04
CA ASP A 401 -10.88 17.01 -5.60
C ASP A 401 -12.08 17.96 -5.70
N SER A 402 -13.12 17.55 -6.39
CA SER A 402 -14.34 18.36 -6.62
C SER A 402 -15.54 17.61 -6.05
N PRO A 403 -15.77 17.69 -4.73
CA PRO A 403 -16.98 17.15 -4.12
C PRO A 403 -18.20 17.94 -4.56
N THR A 404 -19.37 17.32 -4.52
CA THR A 404 -20.63 18.03 -4.76
C THR A 404 -20.84 19.10 -3.70
N GLY A 405 -21.13 20.31 -4.16
CA GLY A 405 -21.54 21.41 -3.29
C GLY A 405 -22.94 21.22 -2.67
N ASN A 406 -23.54 22.32 -2.22
CA ASN A 406 -24.80 22.33 -1.48
C ASN A 406 -26.07 21.91 -2.26
N ASN A 407 -25.95 21.37 -3.47
CA ASN A 407 -27.06 20.95 -4.32
C ASN A 407 -27.39 19.46 -4.19
N ASN A 408 -27.00 18.80 -3.09
CA ASN A 408 -27.41 17.44 -2.83
C ASN A 408 -28.94 17.32 -2.77
N PRO A 409 -29.53 16.27 -3.36
CA PRO A 409 -30.95 16.01 -3.21
C PRO A 409 -31.31 15.85 -1.72
N ALA A 410 -32.58 16.09 -1.40
CA ALA A 410 -33.05 15.89 -0.03
C ALA A 410 -32.72 14.45 0.43
N PRO A 411 -32.27 14.27 1.68
CA PRO A 411 -32.04 12.94 2.24
C PRO A 411 -33.29 12.07 2.12
N TRP A 412 -33.09 10.78 1.94
CA TRP A 412 -34.18 9.81 2.00
C TRP A 412 -33.93 8.75 3.07
N ASN A 413 -34.98 8.06 3.47
CA ASN A 413 -34.90 6.99 4.44
C ASN A 413 -34.89 5.63 3.75
N SER A 414 -34.21 4.66 4.36
CA SER A 414 -34.14 3.26 3.95
C SER A 414 -34.06 2.38 5.20
N ASN A 415 -33.84 1.08 5.04
CA ASN A 415 -33.60 0.15 6.14
C ASN A 415 -32.57 -0.90 5.74
N ILE A 416 -31.72 -1.35 6.68
CA ILE A 416 -30.64 -2.32 6.38
C ILE A 416 -31.18 -3.70 5.99
N TYR A 417 -32.39 -4.09 6.42
CA TYR A 417 -33.00 -5.41 6.16
C TYR A 417 -33.91 -5.42 4.92
N ASP A 418 -34.39 -4.26 4.48
CA ASP A 418 -35.20 -4.08 3.27
C ASP A 418 -34.81 -2.76 2.58
N PRO A 419 -33.66 -2.72 1.92
CA PRO A 419 -33.13 -1.47 1.36
C PRO A 419 -33.98 -0.96 0.20
N VAL A 420 -34.51 0.27 0.33
CA VAL A 420 -35.20 1.00 -0.74
C VAL A 420 -34.44 2.29 -1.03
N TRP A 421 -34.09 2.49 -2.30
CA TRP A 421 -33.24 3.58 -2.71
C TRP A 421 -33.98 4.62 -3.55
N GLY A 422 -33.64 5.88 -3.35
CA GLY A 422 -34.12 6.98 -4.19
C GLY A 422 -33.59 6.88 -5.62
N PRO A 423 -34.15 7.70 -6.53
CA PRO A 423 -33.73 7.73 -7.94
C PRO A 423 -32.30 8.23 -8.06
N GLU A 424 -31.64 7.83 -9.15
CA GLU A 424 -30.35 8.38 -9.53
C GLU A 424 -30.46 9.89 -9.68
N ASN A 425 -29.57 10.59 -9.01
CA ASN A 425 -29.44 12.02 -9.12
C ASN A 425 -27.96 12.38 -9.01
N SER A 426 -27.34 12.70 -10.13
CA SER A 426 -25.94 13.13 -10.20
C SER A 426 -25.90 14.64 -10.39
N VAL A 427 -25.41 15.34 -9.40
CA VAL A 427 -25.13 16.78 -9.51
C VAL A 427 -23.64 16.98 -9.34
N TYR A 428 -22.91 17.08 -10.46
CA TYR A 428 -21.54 17.59 -10.43
C TYR A 428 -21.59 19.13 -10.33
N ASP A 429 -21.15 19.67 -9.21
CA ASP A 429 -20.93 21.09 -9.11
C ASP A 429 -19.53 21.43 -9.64
N ASN A 430 -19.48 21.87 -10.90
CA ASN A 430 -18.23 22.29 -11.55
C ASN A 430 -17.63 23.56 -10.93
N TYR A 431 -18.31 24.17 -9.97
CA TYR A 431 -17.92 25.43 -9.34
C TYR A 431 -17.18 25.25 -8.01
N TYR A 432 -17.04 24.02 -7.51
CA TYR A 432 -16.37 23.73 -6.26
C TYR A 432 -15.20 22.78 -6.49
N GLY A 433 -14.02 23.12 -5.96
CA GLY A 433 -12.83 22.26 -6.03
C GLY A 433 -11.96 22.43 -4.79
N LEU A 434 -11.28 21.38 -4.40
CA LEU A 434 -10.29 21.33 -3.31
C LEU A 434 -8.91 21.05 -3.89
N PRO A 435 -8.22 22.05 -4.48
CA PRO A 435 -6.89 21.84 -5.02
C PRO A 435 -5.87 21.65 -3.90
N ILE A 436 -4.93 20.75 -4.14
CA ILE A 436 -3.75 20.50 -3.31
C ILE A 436 -2.53 20.51 -4.22
N ASP A 437 -1.51 21.29 -3.87
CA ASP A 437 -0.15 21.20 -4.43
C ASP A 437 0.79 20.87 -3.27
N SER A 438 1.45 19.71 -3.34
CA SER A 438 2.37 19.26 -2.32
C SER A 438 3.69 18.83 -2.96
N THR A 439 4.80 19.34 -2.43
CA THR A 439 6.15 18.94 -2.84
C THR A 439 6.93 18.48 -1.62
N GLN A 440 7.52 17.30 -1.72
CA GLN A 440 8.38 16.72 -0.68
C GLN A 440 9.77 16.48 -1.26
N VAL A 441 10.80 16.87 -0.49
CA VAL A 441 12.21 16.64 -0.83
C VAL A 441 12.91 16.07 0.38
N SER A 442 13.75 15.07 0.18
CA SER A 442 14.54 14.54 1.27
C SER A 442 15.96 14.17 0.88
N TYR A 443 16.84 14.16 1.88
CA TYR A 443 18.25 13.75 1.77
C TYR A 443 18.57 12.79 2.91
N GLY A 444 18.97 11.57 2.59
CA GLY A 444 19.28 10.52 3.54
C GLY A 444 20.70 10.06 3.48
N ILE A 445 21.25 9.71 4.63
CA ILE A 445 22.50 8.99 4.79
C ILE A 445 22.27 7.82 5.72
N ALA A 446 22.76 6.64 5.35
CA ALA A 446 22.77 5.48 6.23
C ALA A 446 24.07 4.70 6.05
N ASP A 447 24.63 4.19 7.13
CA ASP A 447 25.79 3.31 7.12
C ASP A 447 25.50 2.06 7.95
N THR A 448 25.65 0.90 7.34
CA THR A 448 25.60 -0.39 8.03
C THR A 448 27.02 -0.87 8.26
N LEU A 449 27.40 -0.91 9.53
CA LEU A 449 28.69 -1.35 10.02
C LEU A 449 28.61 -2.84 10.32
N SER A 450 29.41 -3.66 9.62
CA SER A 450 29.48 -5.10 9.81
C SER A 450 30.81 -5.49 10.48
N PHE A 451 30.73 -6.39 11.45
CA PHE A 451 31.87 -6.87 12.21
C PHE A 451 31.89 -8.40 12.26
N VAL A 452 33.10 -8.97 12.32
CA VAL A 452 33.30 -10.42 12.46
C VAL A 452 32.55 -11.19 11.37
N ASP A 453 32.86 -10.87 10.11
CA ASP A 453 32.25 -11.49 8.91
C ASP A 453 30.71 -11.37 8.92
N GLY A 454 30.20 -10.18 9.20
CA GLY A 454 28.77 -9.89 9.20
C GLY A 454 27.96 -10.48 10.38
N LYS A 455 28.65 -11.04 11.40
CA LYS A 455 27.97 -11.60 12.58
C LYS A 455 27.27 -10.55 13.44
N TYR A 456 27.81 -9.35 13.52
CA TYR A 456 27.23 -8.19 14.17
C TYR A 456 27.08 -7.08 13.15
N GLN A 457 25.89 -6.52 13.05
CA GLN A 457 25.62 -5.39 12.17
C GLN A 457 24.96 -4.26 12.96
N ILE A 458 25.36 -3.04 12.70
CA ILE A 458 24.77 -1.82 13.27
C ILE A 458 24.49 -0.87 12.12
N THR A 459 23.23 -0.50 11.91
CA THR A 459 22.82 0.51 10.93
C THR A 459 22.52 1.81 11.64
N LEU A 460 23.21 2.87 11.23
CA LEU A 460 22.98 4.25 11.66
C LEU A 460 22.49 5.07 10.49
N GLY A 461 21.46 5.85 10.69
CA GLY A 461 20.92 6.67 9.60
C GLY A 461 20.32 7.99 10.09
N LEU A 462 20.34 8.97 9.19
CA LEU A 462 19.70 10.26 9.37
C LEU A 462 19.14 10.74 8.03
N ARG A 463 17.90 11.20 8.03
CA ARG A 463 17.28 11.80 6.85
C ARG A 463 16.73 13.18 7.19
N TYR A 464 17.10 14.18 6.39
CA TYR A 464 16.43 15.49 6.33
C TYR A 464 15.25 15.39 5.39
N GLN A 465 14.10 15.93 5.78
CA GLN A 465 12.86 15.90 5.01
C GLN A 465 12.19 17.27 5.05
N SER A 466 11.73 17.74 3.91
CA SER A 466 11.03 19.03 3.74
C SER A 466 9.75 18.79 2.97
N ILE A 467 8.68 19.46 3.40
CA ILE A 467 7.40 19.53 2.71
C ILE A 467 7.05 20.98 2.44
N ASP A 468 6.62 21.26 1.20
CA ASP A 468 5.97 22.52 0.80
C ASP A 468 4.55 22.15 0.37
N TYR A 469 3.56 22.64 1.11
CA TYR A 469 2.16 22.25 0.98
C TYR A 469 1.28 23.48 0.80
N GLU A 470 0.43 23.45 -0.21
CA GLU A 470 -0.59 24.45 -0.44
C GLU A 470 -1.93 23.75 -0.75
N SER A 471 -2.99 24.17 -0.06
CA SER A 471 -4.35 23.76 -0.40
C SER A 471 -5.27 24.98 -0.51
N GLY A 472 -6.39 24.82 -1.21
CA GLY A 472 -7.32 25.89 -1.47
C GLY A 472 -8.75 25.41 -1.60
N ILE A 473 -9.64 26.37 -1.83
CA ILE A 473 -11.03 26.13 -2.25
C ILE A 473 -11.24 26.91 -3.54
N ILE A 474 -11.77 26.26 -4.56
CA ILE A 474 -12.27 26.90 -5.77
C ILE A 474 -13.79 27.00 -5.63
N MET A 475 -14.31 28.21 -5.61
CA MET A 475 -15.77 28.49 -5.62
C MET A 475 -16.09 29.50 -6.73
N ASN A 476 -17.04 29.13 -7.61
CA ASN A 476 -17.46 30.00 -8.74
C ASN A 476 -16.27 30.52 -9.59
N GLY A 477 -15.26 29.67 -9.81
CA GLY A 477 -14.06 30.02 -10.56
C GLY A 477 -13.03 30.90 -9.82
N MET A 478 -13.28 31.26 -8.57
CA MET A 478 -12.31 31.97 -7.71
C MET A 478 -11.56 30.97 -6.84
N SER A 479 -10.22 31.02 -6.88
CA SER A 479 -9.36 30.22 -5.99
C SER A 479 -9.08 31.01 -4.72
N LEU A 480 -9.41 30.42 -3.57
CA LEU A 480 -9.15 30.95 -2.24
C LEU A 480 -8.13 30.00 -1.56
N PRO A 481 -6.89 30.41 -1.31
CA PRO A 481 -5.94 29.61 -0.55
C PRO A 481 -6.45 29.46 0.90
N THR A 482 -6.44 28.23 1.42
CA THR A 482 -6.89 27.95 2.79
C THR A 482 -5.74 27.60 3.72
N THR A 483 -4.75 26.88 3.20
CA THR A 483 -3.60 26.44 3.99
C THR A 483 -2.34 26.50 3.14
N LYS A 484 -1.28 27.07 3.70
CA LYS A 484 0.05 27.05 3.08
C LYS A 484 1.11 26.96 4.17
N PHE A 485 1.98 25.99 4.06
CA PHE A 485 3.15 25.87 4.96
C PHE A 485 4.34 25.25 4.24
N LYS A 486 5.51 25.58 4.75
CA LYS A 486 6.78 24.95 4.33
C LYS A 486 7.57 24.60 5.58
N GLU A 487 7.67 23.31 5.83
CA GLU A 487 8.27 22.79 7.06
C GLU A 487 9.30 21.71 6.77
N SER A 488 10.18 21.48 7.72
CA SER A 488 11.21 20.45 7.58
C SER A 488 11.59 19.83 8.93
N THR A 489 12.06 18.60 8.88
CA THR A 489 12.49 17.87 10.09
C THR A 489 13.56 16.84 9.76
N TYR A 490 14.21 16.31 10.80
CA TYR A 490 15.17 15.20 10.71
C TYR A 490 14.58 13.95 11.32
N THR A 491 14.77 12.81 10.67
CA THR A 491 14.37 11.49 11.19
C THR A 491 15.61 10.59 11.32
N PRO A 492 16.09 10.35 12.55
CA PRO A 492 17.13 9.36 12.81
C PRO A 492 16.56 7.94 12.78
N ALA A 493 17.42 6.97 12.50
CA ALA A 493 17.16 5.57 12.79
C ALA A 493 18.44 4.88 13.28
N LEU A 494 18.24 3.90 14.13
CA LEU A 494 19.26 3.00 14.64
C LEU A 494 18.72 1.58 14.55
N ALA A 495 19.51 0.67 13.98
CA ALA A 495 19.17 -0.75 13.99
C ALA A 495 20.40 -1.60 14.27
N ALA A 496 20.19 -2.74 14.90
CA ALA A 496 21.25 -3.71 15.20
C ALA A 496 20.77 -5.12 14.90
N LEU A 497 21.68 -5.95 14.40
CA LEU A 497 21.44 -7.36 14.13
C LEU A 497 22.62 -8.18 14.69
N TYR A 498 22.30 -9.30 15.30
CA TYR A 498 23.25 -10.28 15.79
C TYR A 498 22.91 -11.67 15.25
N LYS A 499 23.72 -12.20 14.34
CA LYS A 499 23.62 -13.58 13.85
C LYS A 499 24.20 -14.53 14.92
N VAL A 500 23.32 -15.16 15.70
CA VAL A 500 23.72 -16.17 16.69
C VAL A 500 24.29 -17.39 15.97
N SER A 501 23.62 -17.81 14.90
CA SER A 501 24.00 -18.88 13.98
C SER A 501 23.46 -18.58 12.58
N SER A 502 23.72 -19.44 11.60
CA SER A 502 23.09 -19.36 10.27
C SER A 502 21.56 -19.45 10.30
N SER A 503 21.00 -20.06 11.35
CA SER A 503 19.55 -20.27 11.49
C SER A 503 18.88 -19.36 12.52
N VAL A 504 19.64 -18.51 13.24
CA VAL A 504 19.09 -17.66 14.32
C VAL A 504 19.70 -16.27 14.26
N SER A 505 18.86 -15.26 14.06
CA SER A 505 19.23 -13.84 14.17
C SER A 505 18.40 -13.12 15.22
N LEU A 506 19.05 -12.28 16.03
CA LEU A 506 18.42 -11.35 16.95
C LEU A 506 18.53 -9.95 16.36
N TYR A 507 17.49 -9.14 16.50
CA TYR A 507 17.54 -7.76 16.03
C TYR A 507 16.83 -6.81 16.97
N GLY A 508 17.14 -5.52 16.81
CA GLY A 508 16.41 -4.42 17.44
C GLY A 508 16.56 -3.16 16.62
N ASN A 509 15.54 -2.33 16.63
CA ASN A 509 15.58 -1.05 15.94
C ASN A 509 14.83 0.06 16.68
N TYR A 510 15.24 1.30 16.40
CA TYR A 510 14.52 2.52 16.65
C TYR A 510 14.34 3.25 15.33
N THR A 511 13.10 3.55 14.97
CA THR A 511 12.77 4.24 13.72
C THR A 511 11.74 5.34 13.94
N GLU A 512 11.78 6.35 13.08
CA GLU A 512 10.78 7.41 13.07
C GLU A 512 10.03 7.43 11.75
N GLY A 513 8.71 7.68 11.81
CA GLY A 513 7.83 7.97 10.69
C GLY A 513 7.36 9.40 10.74
N LEU A 514 6.93 9.93 9.60
CA LEU A 514 6.38 11.28 9.50
C LEU A 514 4.95 11.25 8.98
N THR A 515 4.10 12.04 9.61
CA THR A 515 2.80 12.45 9.06
C THR A 515 2.85 13.92 8.67
N ASN A 516 2.06 14.31 7.68
CA ASN A 516 1.95 15.70 7.27
C ASN A 516 1.59 16.60 8.47
N GLY A 517 2.20 17.77 8.52
CA GLY A 517 1.78 18.83 9.42
C GLY A 517 0.34 19.28 9.12
N LYS A 518 -0.26 19.94 10.06
CA LYS A 518 -1.62 20.50 9.94
C LYS A 518 -1.61 21.97 10.32
N THR A 519 -2.61 22.68 9.85
CA THR A 519 -2.91 24.03 10.32
C THR A 519 -4.00 23.96 11.38
N ALA A 520 -3.87 24.74 12.46
CA ALA A 520 -4.91 24.87 13.48
C ALA A 520 -6.22 25.34 12.87
N GLY A 521 -7.31 24.63 13.16
CA GLY A 521 -8.63 24.89 12.63
C GLY A 521 -9.21 26.25 13.10
N SER A 522 -10.22 26.75 12.41
CA SER A 522 -10.85 28.06 12.68
C SER A 522 -11.50 28.17 14.07
N SER A 523 -11.76 27.03 14.75
CA SER A 523 -12.30 27.00 16.12
C SER A 523 -11.24 27.17 17.20
N ALA A 524 -9.96 27.02 16.88
CA ALA A 524 -8.88 27.12 17.85
C ALA A 524 -8.48 28.59 18.12
N ALA A 525 -7.98 28.85 19.35
CA ALA A 525 -7.46 30.18 19.70
C ALA A 525 -6.25 30.60 18.84
N ASN A 526 -5.48 29.62 18.37
CA ASN A 526 -4.36 29.78 17.44
C ASN A 526 -4.71 29.42 16.00
N ALA A 527 -5.95 29.69 15.57
CA ALA A 527 -6.40 29.40 14.21
C ALA A 527 -5.43 29.93 13.14
N GLY A 528 -5.11 29.07 12.16
CA GLY A 528 -4.17 29.39 11.09
C GLY A 528 -2.69 29.14 11.41
N GLU A 529 -2.34 28.79 12.64
CA GLU A 529 -0.98 28.36 12.98
C GLU A 529 -0.65 27.04 12.27
N ALA A 530 0.46 27.01 11.53
CA ALA A 530 0.95 25.81 10.85
C ALA A 530 1.92 25.05 11.73
N PHE A 531 1.82 23.72 11.69
CA PHE A 531 2.67 22.80 12.45
C PHE A 531 3.55 21.98 11.53
N GLU A 532 4.78 21.72 11.94
CA GLU A 532 5.72 20.83 11.26
C GLU A 532 5.20 19.40 11.13
N PRO A 533 5.76 18.56 10.21
CA PRO A 533 5.46 17.14 10.13
C PRO A 533 5.67 16.46 11.47
N GLN A 534 4.69 15.67 11.88
CA GLN A 534 4.69 15.02 13.19
C GLN A 534 5.43 13.69 13.17
N LYS A 535 6.24 13.45 14.19
CA LYS A 535 7.08 12.27 14.31
C LYS A 535 6.38 11.14 15.06
N THR A 536 6.12 10.05 14.37
CA THR A 536 5.76 8.77 14.99
C THR A 536 7.04 8.01 15.32
N LYS A 537 7.16 7.47 16.50
CA LYS A 537 8.37 6.79 16.99
C LYS A 537 8.09 5.32 17.24
N GLN A 538 8.99 4.44 16.80
CA GLN A 538 8.94 3.02 17.08
C GLN A 538 10.20 2.54 17.75
N THR A 539 10.04 1.62 18.70
CA THR A 539 11.08 0.72 19.20
C THR A 539 10.62 -0.70 18.97
N GLU A 540 11.50 -1.53 18.40
CA GLU A 540 11.21 -2.92 18.11
C GLU A 540 12.41 -3.80 18.48
N ALA A 541 12.12 -5.03 18.95
CA ALA A 541 13.12 -6.08 19.13
C ALA A 541 12.52 -7.42 18.69
N GLY A 542 13.32 -8.28 18.09
CA GLY A 542 12.81 -9.56 17.61
C GLY A 542 13.87 -10.63 17.40
N VAL A 543 13.35 -11.81 17.08
CA VAL A 543 14.12 -13.02 16.77
C VAL A 543 13.62 -13.56 15.42
N LYS A 544 14.56 -13.89 14.55
CA LYS A 544 14.30 -14.58 13.28
C LYS A 544 14.93 -15.95 13.32
N LEU A 545 14.16 -16.93 12.88
CA LEU A 545 14.61 -18.33 12.78
C LEU A 545 14.39 -18.82 11.35
N ASP A 546 15.36 -19.50 10.79
CA ASP A 546 15.24 -20.30 9.58
C ASP A 546 15.58 -21.75 9.92
N LEU A 547 14.57 -22.57 10.04
CA LEU A 547 14.67 -23.99 10.41
C LEU A 547 14.47 -24.86 9.17
N ASP A 548 15.52 -24.99 8.35
CA ASP A 548 15.53 -25.77 7.11
C ASP A 548 14.40 -25.37 6.12
N GLY A 549 14.22 -24.06 5.90
CA GLY A 549 13.19 -23.51 5.00
C GLY A 549 11.81 -23.33 5.64
N PHE A 550 11.72 -23.47 6.97
CA PHE A 550 10.58 -23.03 7.76
C PHE A 550 10.98 -21.81 8.59
N ALA A 551 10.54 -20.64 8.16
CA ALA A 551 10.91 -19.36 8.75
C ALA A 551 9.94 -18.92 9.83
N HIS A 552 10.47 -18.30 10.89
CA HIS A 552 9.71 -17.68 11.96
C HIS A 552 10.26 -16.28 12.25
N THR A 553 9.35 -15.35 12.54
CA THR A 553 9.68 -14.05 13.09
C THR A 553 8.87 -13.83 14.36
N PHE A 554 9.56 -13.57 15.47
CA PHE A 554 8.95 -13.08 16.72
C PHE A 554 9.38 -11.64 16.90
N SER A 555 8.45 -10.72 17.12
CA SER A 555 8.75 -9.32 17.39
C SER A 555 7.91 -8.74 18.51
N LEU A 556 8.52 -7.83 19.27
CA LEU A 556 7.92 -6.97 20.27
C LEU A 556 8.07 -5.54 19.76
N PHE A 557 7.01 -4.77 19.77
CA PHE A 557 7.06 -3.38 19.31
C PHE A 557 6.27 -2.43 20.21
N GLU A 558 6.69 -1.17 20.22
CA GLU A 558 5.92 -0.03 20.70
C GLU A 558 6.00 1.08 19.65
N ILE A 559 4.84 1.62 19.28
CA ILE A 559 4.71 2.76 18.35
C ILE A 559 3.92 3.85 19.07
N LYS A 560 4.47 5.07 19.10
CA LYS A 560 3.83 6.29 19.63
C LYS A 560 3.59 7.27 18.50
N LYS A 561 2.35 7.63 18.29
CA LYS A 561 1.92 8.58 17.26
C LYS A 561 1.28 9.80 17.91
N PRO A 562 1.81 11.01 17.68
CA PRO A 562 1.15 12.24 18.08
C PRO A 562 -0.19 12.40 17.36
N ASN A 563 -1.22 12.85 18.09
CA ASN A 563 -2.53 13.19 17.55
C ASN A 563 -2.85 14.67 17.80
N GLY A 564 -3.72 15.23 16.99
CA GLY A 564 -4.25 16.57 17.23
C GLY A 564 -4.92 16.65 18.61
N TYR A 565 -4.64 17.73 19.32
CA TYR A 565 -5.15 18.02 20.67
C TYR A 565 -5.53 19.50 20.74
N GLN A 566 -6.78 19.77 21.09
CA GLN A 566 -7.23 21.14 21.38
C GLN A 566 -7.46 21.23 22.88
N ASP A 567 -6.64 22.02 23.54
CA ASP A 567 -6.68 22.17 25.00
C ASP A 567 -8.03 22.76 25.44
N PRO A 568 -8.80 22.07 26.29
CA PRO A 568 -10.17 22.51 26.63
C PRO A 568 -10.22 23.81 27.46
N ASP A 569 -9.13 24.15 28.17
CA ASP A 569 -9.08 25.36 29.00
C ASP A 569 -8.63 26.59 28.21
N THR A 570 -7.64 26.42 27.34
CA THR A 570 -7.04 27.52 26.57
C THR A 570 -7.56 27.62 25.16
N ASN A 571 -8.25 26.59 24.66
CA ASN A 571 -8.71 26.43 23.29
C ASN A 571 -7.57 26.50 22.25
N ILE A 572 -6.33 26.20 22.64
CA ILE A 572 -5.17 26.18 21.76
C ILE A 572 -5.04 24.77 21.14
N PHE A 573 -4.94 24.72 19.81
CA PHE A 573 -4.62 23.49 19.08
C PHE A 573 -3.12 23.19 19.16
N SER A 574 -2.78 21.92 19.32
CA SER A 574 -1.40 21.39 19.29
C SER A 574 -1.40 19.92 18.85
N PHE A 575 -0.24 19.29 18.75
CA PHE A 575 -0.08 17.83 18.65
C PHE A 575 0.29 17.22 20.02
N GLY A 576 -0.42 17.66 21.06
CA GLY A 576 -0.24 17.15 22.42
C GLY A 576 -1.01 15.87 22.73
N GLY A 577 -1.90 15.40 21.86
CA GLY A 577 -2.54 14.10 21.97
C GLY A 577 -1.59 12.98 21.57
N GLU A 578 -1.86 11.74 22.00
CA GLU A 578 -1.04 10.57 21.67
C GLU A 578 -1.87 9.29 21.58
N GLN A 579 -1.60 8.49 20.55
CA GLN A 579 -1.98 7.08 20.47
C GLN A 579 -0.72 6.23 20.59
N ARG A 580 -0.76 5.22 21.46
CA ARG A 580 0.32 4.25 21.68
C ARG A 580 -0.18 2.85 21.35
N ASN A 581 0.49 2.18 20.41
CA ASN A 581 0.26 0.79 20.07
C ASN A 581 1.46 -0.04 20.51
N ARG A 582 1.22 -1.06 21.34
CA ARG A 582 2.23 -2.04 21.77
C ARG A 582 1.78 -3.43 21.36
N GLY A 583 2.70 -4.28 20.95
CA GLY A 583 2.29 -5.60 20.54
C GLY A 583 3.38 -6.65 20.52
N ILE A 584 2.89 -7.87 20.34
CA ILE A 584 3.68 -9.08 20.14
C ILE A 584 3.18 -9.70 18.83
N GLU A 585 4.12 -10.01 17.94
CA GLU A 585 3.83 -10.66 16.67
C GLU A 585 4.63 -11.95 16.57
N TRP A 586 3.98 -13.01 16.10
CA TRP A 586 4.61 -14.23 15.64
C TRP A 586 4.12 -14.54 14.23
N GLY A 587 5.00 -14.42 13.24
CA GLY A 587 4.76 -14.85 11.88
C GLY A 587 5.56 -16.10 11.55
N PHE A 588 5.01 -17.00 10.75
CA PHE A 588 5.69 -18.19 10.26
C PHE A 588 5.26 -18.52 8.83
N TYR A 589 6.20 -19.07 8.07
CA TYR A 589 5.96 -19.56 6.72
C TYR A 589 7.01 -20.57 6.31
N GLY A 590 6.59 -21.62 5.62
CA GLY A 590 7.49 -22.64 5.14
C GLY A 590 6.81 -23.92 4.77
N THR A 591 7.63 -24.88 4.39
CA THR A 591 7.21 -26.26 4.06
C THR A 591 7.61 -27.18 5.22
N LEU A 592 6.61 -27.62 6.01
CA LEU A 592 6.84 -28.46 7.19
C LEU A 592 7.30 -29.88 6.78
N SER A 593 6.82 -30.34 5.64
CA SER A 593 7.25 -31.57 4.98
C SER A 593 6.91 -31.46 3.49
N LYS A 594 7.34 -32.42 2.67
CA LYS A 594 6.98 -32.43 1.24
C LYS A 594 5.47 -32.37 0.96
N ASP A 595 4.63 -32.63 1.95
CA ASP A 595 3.18 -32.69 1.82
C ASP A 595 2.45 -31.48 2.44
N TYR A 596 3.07 -30.71 3.34
CA TYR A 596 2.42 -29.63 4.06
C TYR A 596 3.18 -28.31 3.94
N THR A 597 2.50 -27.27 3.46
CA THR A 597 2.98 -25.88 3.45
C THR A 597 2.09 -25.03 4.34
N LEU A 598 2.70 -24.18 5.16
CA LEU A 598 2.02 -23.32 6.12
C LEU A 598 2.47 -21.88 5.94
N ILE A 599 1.52 -20.95 6.02
CA ILE A 599 1.76 -19.49 6.12
C ILE A 599 0.78 -18.95 7.15
N GLY A 600 1.23 -18.11 8.06
CA GLY A 600 0.33 -17.51 9.04
C GLY A 600 1.05 -16.88 10.22
N GLY A 601 0.28 -16.71 11.30
CA GLY A 601 0.80 -16.17 12.55
C GLY A 601 -0.28 -15.66 13.48
N ILE A 602 0.18 -15.02 14.56
CA ILE A 602 -0.65 -14.41 15.60
C ILE A 602 -0.08 -13.04 15.91
N ALA A 603 -0.93 -12.04 16.03
CA ALA A 603 -0.58 -10.70 16.49
C ALA A 603 -1.51 -10.26 17.61
N TYR A 604 -0.92 -9.82 18.72
CA TYR A 604 -1.62 -9.12 19.79
C TYR A 604 -1.16 -7.67 19.80
N THR A 605 -2.10 -6.73 19.79
CA THR A 605 -1.84 -5.28 19.75
C THR A 605 -2.71 -4.56 20.77
N ASP A 606 -2.10 -4.03 21.81
CA ASP A 606 -2.71 -3.10 22.77
C ASP A 606 -2.59 -1.68 22.19
N ALA A 607 -3.68 -1.16 21.63
CA ALA A 607 -3.75 0.15 21.00
C ALA A 607 -4.54 1.11 21.88
N GLU A 608 -3.86 1.99 22.58
CA GLU A 608 -4.43 2.90 23.58
C GLU A 608 -4.33 4.37 23.16
N ILE A 609 -5.38 5.14 23.38
CA ILE A 609 -5.36 6.60 23.35
C ILE A 609 -4.84 7.07 24.70
N THR A 610 -3.56 7.44 24.76
CA THR A 610 -2.92 7.84 26.03
C THR A 610 -3.15 9.30 26.38
N LYS A 611 -3.49 10.14 25.38
CA LYS A 611 -3.88 11.53 25.58
C LYS A 611 -4.82 12.01 24.48
N ALA A 612 -5.93 12.64 24.85
CA ALA A 612 -6.96 13.15 23.95
C ALA A 612 -7.50 14.51 24.38
N THR A 613 -8.16 15.25 23.44
CA THR A 613 -8.89 16.47 23.73
C THR A 613 -10.06 16.20 24.69
N ASP A 614 -10.78 15.12 24.46
CA ASP A 614 -11.81 14.62 25.38
C ASP A 614 -11.12 13.65 26.36
N VAL A 615 -11.00 14.04 27.60
CA VAL A 615 -10.37 13.24 28.67
C VAL A 615 -11.08 11.90 28.90
N THR A 616 -12.34 11.75 28.48
CA THR A 616 -13.09 10.49 28.58
C THR A 616 -12.62 9.42 27.60
N GLU A 617 -11.84 9.82 26.59
CA GLU A 617 -11.21 8.93 25.61
C GLU A 617 -9.83 8.43 26.08
N GLU A 618 -9.23 9.06 27.10
CA GLU A 618 -7.93 8.66 27.64
C GLU A 618 -8.02 7.29 28.32
N GLY A 619 -7.05 6.43 28.00
CA GLY A 619 -7.02 5.03 28.46
C GLY A 619 -7.99 4.12 27.70
N LYS A 620 -8.69 4.60 26.67
CA LYS A 620 -9.56 3.82 25.81
C LYS A 620 -8.78 3.17 24.67
N GLN A 621 -9.28 2.03 24.21
CA GLN A 621 -8.79 1.36 23.02
C GLN A 621 -9.03 2.23 21.76
N ALA A 622 -8.03 2.35 20.92
CA ALA A 622 -8.19 3.01 19.63
C ALA A 622 -9.22 2.28 18.76
N THR A 623 -10.09 3.04 18.10
CA THR A 623 -11.25 2.50 17.38
C THR A 623 -10.88 1.68 16.16
N LYS A 624 -11.72 0.70 15.83
CA LYS A 624 -11.64 -0.16 14.64
C LYS A 624 -10.33 -0.98 14.63
N LEU A 625 -9.90 -1.45 15.79
CA LEU A 625 -8.70 -2.25 15.99
C LEU A 625 -9.02 -3.45 16.90
N PRO A 626 -8.88 -4.69 16.39
CA PRO A 626 -8.93 -5.87 17.23
C PRO A 626 -7.62 -6.03 18.01
N ASP A 627 -7.70 -6.44 19.28
CA ASP A 627 -6.50 -6.71 20.09
C ASP A 627 -5.76 -7.96 19.61
N LEU A 628 -6.49 -8.98 19.19
CA LEU A 628 -5.93 -10.27 18.78
C LEU A 628 -6.36 -10.63 17.37
N GLN A 629 -5.38 -10.96 16.55
CA GLN A 629 -5.59 -11.53 15.22
C GLN A 629 -4.78 -12.82 15.09
N ALA A 630 -5.38 -13.84 14.47
CA ALA A 630 -4.69 -15.07 14.13
C ALA A 630 -5.07 -15.48 12.71
N LYS A 631 -4.08 -15.85 11.91
CA LYS A 631 -4.26 -16.28 10.52
C LYS A 631 -3.46 -17.54 10.26
N LEU A 632 -4.07 -18.48 9.57
CA LEU A 632 -3.46 -19.73 9.20
C LEU A 632 -3.93 -20.15 7.81
N ALA A 633 -3.01 -20.30 6.89
CA ALA A 633 -3.20 -20.97 5.60
C ALA A 633 -2.40 -22.27 5.60
N LEU A 634 -3.08 -23.39 5.30
CA LEU A 634 -2.51 -24.73 5.19
C LEU A 634 -2.74 -25.23 3.77
N GLU A 635 -1.68 -25.68 3.11
CA GLU A 635 -1.76 -26.48 1.89
C GLU A 635 -1.36 -27.93 2.18
N TRP A 636 -2.15 -28.85 1.67
CA TRP A 636 -1.89 -30.31 1.77
C TRP A 636 -1.80 -30.93 0.37
N ASN A 637 -0.58 -31.25 -0.04
CA ASN A 637 -0.34 -32.04 -1.25
C ASN A 637 -0.72 -33.49 -0.98
N LEU A 638 -1.78 -33.97 -1.62
CA LEU A 638 -2.28 -35.35 -1.34
C LEU A 638 -1.28 -36.39 -1.74
N PRO A 639 -0.82 -37.26 -0.83
CA PRO A 639 0.14 -38.34 -1.18
C PRO A 639 -0.38 -39.32 -2.23
N ALA A 640 -1.71 -39.56 -2.26
CA ALA A 640 -2.36 -40.43 -3.20
C ALA A 640 -2.58 -39.81 -4.59
N MET A 641 -2.57 -38.46 -4.69
CA MET A 641 -2.77 -37.72 -5.93
C MET A 641 -1.88 -36.47 -5.89
N ARG A 642 -0.62 -36.62 -6.27
CA ARG A 642 0.41 -35.58 -6.11
C ARG A 642 0.11 -34.26 -6.86
N ASP A 643 -0.69 -34.36 -7.90
CA ASP A 643 -1.12 -33.18 -8.68
C ASP A 643 -2.24 -32.37 -8.00
N LEU A 644 -2.84 -32.89 -6.91
CA LEU A 644 -3.91 -32.25 -6.16
C LEU A 644 -3.39 -31.74 -4.81
N THR A 645 -3.56 -30.44 -4.59
CA THR A 645 -3.33 -29.75 -3.32
C THR A 645 -4.66 -29.28 -2.77
N LEU A 646 -4.98 -29.61 -1.53
CA LEU A 646 -6.11 -29.04 -0.79
C LEU A 646 -5.61 -27.85 0.03
N ILE A 647 -6.45 -26.82 0.13
CA ILE A 647 -6.12 -25.56 0.77
C ILE A 647 -7.19 -25.26 1.81
N GLY A 648 -6.78 -24.91 3.02
CA GLY A 648 -7.66 -24.43 4.08
C GLY A 648 -7.08 -23.16 4.69
N GLN A 649 -7.93 -22.16 4.92
CA GLN A 649 -7.53 -20.91 5.54
C GLN A 649 -8.50 -20.54 6.66
N ALA A 650 -7.98 -20.05 7.77
CA ALA A 650 -8.75 -19.56 8.90
C ALA A 650 -8.23 -18.19 9.33
N ASN A 651 -9.14 -17.21 9.42
CA ASN A 651 -8.86 -15.85 9.83
C ASN A 651 -9.72 -15.53 11.06
N TYR A 652 -9.07 -15.27 12.20
CA TYR A 652 -9.70 -14.86 13.45
C TYR A 652 -9.37 -13.41 13.77
N MET A 653 -10.38 -12.63 14.17
CA MET A 653 -10.24 -11.29 14.77
C MET A 653 -11.04 -11.24 16.07
N SER A 654 -10.46 -10.67 17.13
CA SER A 654 -11.18 -10.41 18.39
C SER A 654 -12.17 -9.26 18.23
N GLU A 655 -12.95 -9.03 19.29
CA GLU A 655 -13.81 -7.84 19.42
C GLU A 655 -13.04 -6.55 19.13
N GLN A 656 -13.73 -5.55 18.55
CA GLN A 656 -13.19 -4.22 18.29
C GLN A 656 -14.25 -3.14 18.52
N TYR A 657 -13.86 -2.01 19.10
CA TYR A 657 -14.75 -0.87 19.30
C TYR A 657 -14.80 0.04 18.07
N ILE A 658 -16.00 0.57 17.78
CA ILE A 658 -16.20 1.51 16.66
C ILE A 658 -16.32 2.96 17.10
N ASP A 659 -16.57 3.21 18.39
CA ASP A 659 -16.68 4.55 19.00
C ASP A 659 -15.52 4.83 19.97
N ALA A 660 -15.16 6.09 20.13
CA ALA A 660 -14.02 6.52 20.94
C ALA A 660 -14.20 6.25 22.45
N GLN A 661 -15.45 6.18 22.94
CA GLN A 661 -15.76 5.87 24.33
C GLN A 661 -15.78 4.37 24.64
N ASN A 662 -15.56 3.51 23.63
CA ASN A 662 -15.62 2.05 23.72
C ASN A 662 -16.95 1.52 24.26
N THR A 663 -18.04 2.06 23.78
CA THR A 663 -19.42 1.65 24.17
C THR A 663 -20.10 0.80 23.11
N GLN A 664 -19.66 0.87 21.87
CA GLN A 664 -20.19 0.14 20.72
C GLN A 664 -19.10 -0.80 20.18
N ALA A 665 -19.30 -2.11 20.31
CA ALA A 665 -18.33 -3.13 19.93
C ALA A 665 -18.87 -4.04 18.83
N LEU A 666 -18.03 -4.38 17.86
CA LEU A 666 -18.24 -5.51 16.96
C LEU A 666 -17.73 -6.78 17.61
N PRO A 667 -18.49 -7.89 17.57
CA PRO A 667 -18.08 -9.14 18.16
C PRO A 667 -16.85 -9.76 17.44
N ALA A 668 -16.16 -10.65 18.12
CA ALA A 668 -15.12 -11.48 17.52
C ALA A 668 -15.68 -12.31 16.37
N GLN A 669 -14.87 -12.54 15.34
CA GLN A 669 -15.27 -13.29 14.16
C GLN A 669 -14.18 -14.27 13.70
N THR A 670 -14.62 -15.36 13.06
CA THR A 670 -13.75 -16.36 12.43
C THR A 670 -14.28 -16.66 11.05
N ILE A 671 -13.49 -16.40 10.02
CA ILE A 671 -13.83 -16.69 8.63
C ILE A 671 -13.00 -17.86 8.16
N LEU A 672 -13.64 -18.84 7.54
CA LEU A 672 -13.01 -20.05 6.99
C LEU A 672 -13.14 -20.05 5.47
N ASP A 673 -12.02 -20.32 4.80
CA ASP A 673 -11.93 -20.47 3.35
C ASP A 673 -11.38 -21.86 3.01
N LEU A 674 -11.91 -22.47 1.96
CA LEU A 674 -11.46 -23.74 1.45
C LEU A 674 -11.12 -23.63 -0.04
N GLY A 675 -10.12 -24.38 -0.48
CA GLY A 675 -9.71 -24.40 -1.87
C GLY A 675 -9.05 -25.70 -2.31
N ALA A 676 -8.85 -25.79 -3.61
CA ALA A 676 -8.10 -26.87 -4.23
C ALA A 676 -7.32 -26.34 -5.44
N ARG A 677 -6.11 -26.84 -5.61
CA ARG A 677 -5.27 -26.62 -6.79
C ARG A 677 -4.94 -27.96 -7.43
N TYR A 678 -5.22 -28.08 -8.72
CA TYR A 678 -4.96 -29.29 -9.49
C TYR A 678 -4.09 -29.00 -10.70
N ASN A 679 -2.94 -29.66 -10.79
CA ASN A 679 -2.03 -29.58 -11.92
C ASN A 679 -2.36 -30.68 -12.93
N SER A 680 -2.56 -30.32 -14.17
CA SER A 680 -2.86 -31.28 -15.24
C SER A 680 -2.08 -30.93 -16.49
N LYS A 681 -2.06 -31.87 -17.45
CA LYS A 681 -1.60 -31.62 -18.81
C LYS A 681 -2.74 -31.89 -19.78
N ILE A 682 -2.98 -30.93 -20.67
CA ILE A 682 -3.92 -31.07 -21.80
C ILE A 682 -3.06 -31.06 -23.06
N ALA A 683 -2.92 -32.21 -23.70
CA ALA A 683 -1.89 -32.49 -24.71
C ALA A 683 -0.48 -32.19 -24.11
N GLU A 684 0.29 -31.23 -24.66
CA GLU A 684 1.61 -30.86 -24.14
C GLU A 684 1.57 -29.62 -23.23
N THR A 685 0.42 -28.97 -23.09
CA THR A 685 0.25 -27.73 -22.32
C THR A 685 -0.02 -28.04 -20.85
N SER A 686 0.76 -27.47 -19.97
CA SER A 686 0.52 -27.51 -18.51
C SER A 686 -0.67 -26.62 -18.17
N VAL A 687 -1.63 -27.14 -17.39
CA VAL A 687 -2.81 -26.40 -16.97
C VAL A 687 -2.95 -26.53 -15.44
N VAL A 688 -2.99 -25.38 -14.77
CA VAL A 688 -3.23 -25.30 -13.32
C VAL A 688 -4.67 -24.81 -13.09
N TRP A 689 -5.47 -25.70 -12.49
CA TRP A 689 -6.84 -25.39 -12.06
C TRP A 689 -6.84 -24.95 -10.61
N ARG A 690 -7.58 -23.89 -10.28
CA ARG A 690 -7.75 -23.40 -8.92
C ARG A 690 -9.24 -23.20 -8.64
N LEU A 691 -9.69 -23.74 -7.53
CA LEU A 691 -11.03 -23.52 -6.98
C LEU A 691 -10.85 -22.99 -5.57
N SER A 692 -11.57 -21.92 -5.21
CA SER A 692 -11.69 -21.46 -3.84
C SER A 692 -13.13 -21.11 -3.50
N VAL A 693 -13.49 -21.33 -2.25
CA VAL A 693 -14.74 -20.90 -1.64
C VAL A 693 -14.38 -20.11 -0.39
N ASN A 694 -14.51 -18.81 -0.47
CA ASN A 694 -14.26 -17.91 0.65
C ASN A 694 -15.53 -17.76 1.47
N ASN A 695 -15.39 -17.57 2.82
CA ASN A 695 -16.48 -17.58 3.76
C ASN A 695 -17.38 -18.82 3.58
N VAL A 696 -16.78 -20.01 3.67
CA VAL A 696 -17.46 -21.28 3.35
C VAL A 696 -18.67 -21.55 4.25
N LEU A 697 -18.67 -21.01 5.47
CA LEU A 697 -19.77 -21.15 6.43
C LEU A 697 -20.91 -20.15 6.19
N ASP A 698 -20.75 -19.20 5.26
CA ASP A 698 -21.74 -18.17 4.92
C ASP A 698 -22.10 -17.28 6.13
N GLU A 699 -21.08 -16.89 6.89
CA GLU A 699 -21.27 -16.05 8.07
C GLU A 699 -21.63 -14.62 7.66
N ASP A 700 -22.74 -14.12 8.22
CA ASP A 700 -23.12 -12.71 8.11
C ASP A 700 -22.51 -11.92 9.26
N TYR A 701 -21.70 -10.91 8.96
CA TYR A 701 -20.98 -10.16 9.98
C TYR A 701 -20.76 -8.71 9.59
N TRP A 702 -20.61 -7.86 10.63
CA TRP A 702 -20.14 -6.50 10.44
C TRP A 702 -18.62 -6.45 10.50
N THR A 703 -18.04 -5.70 9.59
CA THR A 703 -16.63 -5.26 9.62
C THR A 703 -16.56 -3.73 9.69
N THR A 704 -15.35 -3.17 9.73
CA THR A 704 -15.15 -1.71 9.74
C THR A 704 -14.66 -1.22 8.38
N THR A 705 -14.86 0.06 8.09
CA THR A 705 -14.32 0.68 6.89
C THR A 705 -13.42 1.88 7.20
N HIS A 706 -12.66 2.32 6.19
CA HIS A 706 -11.86 3.54 6.29
C HIS A 706 -12.73 4.80 6.47
N TYR A 707 -13.89 4.85 5.79
CA TYR A 707 -14.73 6.06 5.73
C TYR A 707 -15.87 6.08 6.75
N ALA A 708 -16.34 4.93 7.21
CA ALA A 708 -17.51 4.81 8.07
C ALA A 708 -17.26 3.79 9.18
N ASP A 709 -18.22 3.60 10.08
CA ASP A 709 -18.07 2.76 11.26
C ASP A 709 -18.23 1.28 10.94
N LEU A 710 -19.14 0.97 10.02
CA LEU A 710 -19.59 -0.37 9.67
C LEU A 710 -19.56 -0.61 8.17
N ALA A 711 -19.27 -1.84 7.77
CA ALA A 711 -19.57 -2.41 6.47
C ALA A 711 -19.99 -3.87 6.64
N LEU A 712 -20.72 -4.43 5.67
CA LEU A 712 -20.94 -5.87 5.65
C LEU A 712 -19.64 -6.59 5.31
N GLY A 713 -19.40 -7.72 5.96
CA GLY A 713 -18.37 -8.65 5.59
C GLY A 713 -18.63 -9.26 4.20
N ALA A 714 -17.59 -9.80 3.58
CA ALA A 714 -17.74 -10.42 2.27
C ALA A 714 -18.63 -11.66 2.33
N PRO A 715 -19.61 -11.81 1.42
CA PRO A 715 -20.45 -13.00 1.32
C PRO A 715 -19.66 -14.22 0.89
N ARG A 716 -20.26 -15.41 1.02
CA ARG A 716 -19.66 -16.62 0.46
C ARG A 716 -19.41 -16.44 -1.04
N THR A 717 -18.14 -16.55 -1.44
CA THR A 717 -17.70 -16.28 -2.80
C THR A 717 -16.98 -17.50 -3.37
N VAL A 718 -17.44 -17.97 -4.54
CA VAL A 718 -16.82 -19.09 -5.27
C VAL A 718 -15.97 -18.53 -6.40
N MET A 719 -14.72 -18.95 -6.46
CA MET A 719 -13.78 -18.56 -7.53
C MET A 719 -13.23 -19.81 -8.20
N LEU A 720 -13.16 -19.79 -9.53
CA LEU A 720 -12.54 -20.83 -10.35
C LEU A 720 -11.61 -20.17 -11.36
N SER A 721 -10.40 -20.70 -11.50
CA SER A 721 -9.50 -20.27 -12.57
C SER A 721 -8.76 -21.45 -13.20
N ALA A 722 -8.38 -21.27 -14.46
CA ALA A 722 -7.54 -22.20 -15.22
C ALA A 722 -6.42 -21.40 -15.90
N THR A 723 -5.17 -21.71 -15.54
CA THR A 723 -3.98 -21.10 -16.13
C THR A 723 -3.29 -22.11 -17.02
N ALA A 724 -3.15 -21.81 -18.30
CA ALA A 724 -2.44 -22.61 -19.28
C ALA A 724 -1.11 -21.95 -19.65
N ASP A 725 0.00 -22.72 -19.55
CA ASP A 725 1.35 -22.29 -19.87
C ASP A 725 1.82 -22.97 -21.17
N PHE A 726 2.23 -22.15 -22.17
CA PHE A 726 2.56 -22.55 -23.54
C PHE A 726 4.05 -22.44 -23.85
#